data_db7c26dc81e31c3d50f2ad4b3e2027bc
#
_entry.id   db7c26dc81e31c3d50f2ad4b3e2027bc
#
_cell.length_a   1.000
_cell.length_b   1.000
_cell.length_c   1.000
_cell.angle_alpha   90.00
_cell.angle_beta   90.00
_cell.angle_gamma   90.00
#
_symmetry.space_group_name_H-M   'P 1'
#
loop_
_entity.id
_entity.type
_entity.pdbx_description
1 polymer ?
#
loop_
_entity_poly.entity_id
_entity_poly.type
_entity_poly.pdbx_seq_one_letter_code
_entity_poly.pdbx_strand_id
1 'polypeptide(L)'
;MNFSSFFSSQYENIPFESYNHYTSYLFACADRQFSIYIKNMMGMFALEKGGFKNVLYPDIEIAHDLCEKHLADFTMDFGKDSTDFANNETKNVSNIFDDLGDLFEEFGTSNSTPADDKELSINELLCHIQKRASITDLENVQMPLFNICKKLEMTNFTTFCFVCAILSSTQTNYAPIFQMANQNGALSAPSIESAARIYYGGNFSITGAYGEMSLALEQLAPILDLKINGAMPFTTILSPDKRMIDFLFGKNPMRVDENYSRFFNVLTDDTQLDPFISNKGQLDALKISYEDNIQITSLWGDEGSGRKFTIKHFCADKGLGCISINCGKLFVYDFSFVDKALWAVSRECILSNSCCCLDNLGYREEEKTKFFGYMDLAFEKLTSKTIPIFTVSKEKLPMKEMTAFDFTQLELPTPNNSEREELWKYYAQEYTLNNDVDLEEMATKFLFTAGKIKSALRQSKSLAAMAHHIAIPREILFQACYNQMSHELTQKATKIKANFTWDDIVMNPDQRQSLQYACDQMRYRKKVLENWDYNKKYPYGRGLSVLLFGAPGTGKSMCAQVLANALNLELYRVDLSKVVDKYVGETEKSISMIFREAKKCNVVLFFDECDTLFAKRSDDGGSGQASSNNKTALLLQEVEAYDGVSVLATNYKHNIDPAFFRRMKFIVEFQQPDPETRYILWTTTIPKGTPLADDVDIRFLADRFEFVGGNIKNCVYNAAFLAAAENNGEKVHMKHYLQAIRYEFVKTGKVFTRSDFEPYANLLL
;
A
#
# COMPACT_ATOMS: atom_id res chain seq x y z
N MET A 1 -9.64 -7.04 -59.51
CA MET A 1 -9.94 -8.24 -58.66
C MET A 1 -11.27 -8.02 -58.01
N ASN A 2 -12.09 -9.06 -57.86
CA ASN A 2 -13.35 -8.94 -57.15
C ASN A 2 -13.10 -8.93 -55.64
N PHE A 3 -13.93 -8.22 -54.86
CA PHE A 3 -13.81 -8.13 -53.40
C PHE A 3 -13.61 -9.50 -52.76
N SER A 4 -14.40 -10.52 -53.16
CA SER A 4 -14.28 -11.89 -52.62
C SER A 4 -12.93 -12.56 -52.89
N SER A 5 -12.17 -12.13 -53.89
CA SER A 5 -10.86 -12.73 -54.18
C SER A 5 -9.79 -12.42 -53.12
N PHE A 6 -9.93 -11.34 -52.39
CA PHE A 6 -9.02 -10.97 -51.27
C PHE A 6 -9.19 -11.86 -50.04
N PHE A 7 -10.28 -12.64 -49.99
CA PHE A 7 -10.62 -13.58 -48.95
C PHE A 7 -10.49 -15.02 -49.40
N SER A 8 -9.75 -15.28 -50.45
CA SER A 8 -9.49 -16.64 -50.93
C SER A 8 -8.51 -17.37 -49.99
N SER A 9 -8.50 -18.69 -50.01
CA SER A 9 -7.60 -19.54 -49.25
C SER A 9 -6.12 -19.24 -49.50
N GLN A 10 -5.81 -18.63 -50.64
CA GLN A 10 -4.45 -18.19 -50.99
C GLN A 10 -3.92 -17.11 -50.05
N TYR A 11 -4.75 -16.20 -49.55
CA TYR A 11 -4.36 -15.12 -48.64
C TYR A 11 -4.57 -15.46 -47.15
N GLU A 12 -5.20 -16.60 -46.87
CA GLU A 12 -5.54 -16.97 -45.48
C GLU A 12 -4.34 -17.15 -44.57
N ASN A 13 -3.19 -17.52 -45.13
CA ASN A 13 -1.94 -17.76 -44.40
C ASN A 13 -0.92 -16.60 -44.54
N ILE A 14 -1.32 -15.46 -45.11
CA ILE A 14 -0.43 -14.29 -45.27
C ILE A 14 -0.74 -13.30 -44.15
N PRO A 15 0.25 -12.90 -43.34
CA PRO A 15 0.04 -11.91 -42.27
C PRO A 15 -0.38 -10.55 -42.81
N PHE A 16 -0.98 -9.71 -41.99
CA PHE A 16 -1.21 -8.31 -42.30
C PHE A 16 0.10 -7.53 -42.16
N GLU A 17 0.41 -6.67 -43.11
CA GLU A 17 1.64 -5.88 -43.11
C GLU A 17 1.66 -4.81 -42.00
N SER A 18 0.46 -4.31 -41.62
CA SER A 18 0.30 -3.27 -40.63
C SER A 18 -1.08 -3.31 -39.98
N TYR A 19 -1.24 -2.56 -38.88
CA TYR A 19 -2.54 -2.35 -38.24
C TYR A 19 -3.55 -1.68 -39.18
N ASN A 20 -3.10 -0.75 -40.00
CA ASN A 20 -3.94 -0.07 -40.99
C ASN A 20 -4.46 -1.06 -42.06
N HIS A 21 -3.60 -1.95 -42.51
CA HIS A 21 -3.98 -3.01 -43.45
C HIS A 21 -5.09 -3.92 -42.85
N TYR A 22 -4.93 -4.30 -41.57
CA TYR A 22 -5.96 -5.08 -40.86
C TYR A 22 -7.30 -4.35 -40.73
N THR A 23 -7.25 -3.05 -40.29
CA THR A 23 -8.48 -2.25 -40.12
C THR A 23 -9.20 -1.98 -41.43
N SER A 24 -8.44 -1.77 -42.54
CA SER A 24 -9.04 -1.61 -43.87
C SER A 24 -9.84 -2.80 -44.31
N TYR A 25 -9.38 -4.04 -44.05
CA TYR A 25 -10.15 -5.26 -44.32
C TYR A 25 -11.43 -5.34 -43.49
N LEU A 26 -11.36 -5.00 -42.19
CA LEU A 26 -12.54 -5.01 -41.32
C LEU A 26 -13.59 -3.97 -41.76
N PHE A 27 -13.16 -2.77 -42.10
CA PHE A 27 -14.05 -1.69 -42.51
C PHE A 27 -14.68 -2.00 -43.88
N ALA A 28 -13.91 -2.51 -44.82
CA ALA A 28 -14.45 -2.95 -46.12
C ALA A 28 -15.50 -4.07 -46.01
N CYS A 29 -15.31 -4.99 -45.05
CA CYS A 29 -16.37 -6.00 -44.75
C CYS A 29 -17.64 -5.34 -44.21
N ALA A 30 -17.51 -4.31 -43.34
CA ALA A 30 -18.68 -3.59 -42.82
C ALA A 30 -19.39 -2.81 -43.97
N ASP A 31 -18.62 -2.08 -44.80
CA ASP A 31 -19.19 -1.35 -45.96
C ASP A 31 -19.96 -2.28 -46.93
N ARG A 32 -19.38 -3.43 -47.25
CA ARG A 32 -20.07 -4.44 -48.04
C ARG A 32 -21.38 -4.88 -47.40
N GLN A 33 -21.39 -5.14 -46.10
CA GLN A 33 -22.60 -5.55 -45.39
C GLN A 33 -23.64 -4.44 -45.35
N PHE A 34 -23.22 -3.20 -45.18
CA PHE A 34 -24.05 -2.01 -45.24
C PHE A 34 -24.68 -1.86 -46.62
N SER A 35 -23.89 -2.00 -47.71
CA SER A 35 -24.41 -1.94 -49.07
C SER A 35 -25.47 -3.04 -49.34
N ILE A 36 -25.19 -4.29 -48.96
CA ILE A 36 -26.16 -5.40 -49.07
C ILE A 36 -27.43 -5.09 -48.30
N TYR A 37 -27.34 -4.63 -47.07
CA TYR A 37 -28.49 -4.26 -46.25
C TYR A 37 -29.31 -3.16 -46.90
N ILE A 38 -28.70 -2.08 -47.37
CA ILE A 38 -29.36 -0.97 -48.03
C ILE A 38 -30.06 -1.46 -49.31
N LYS A 39 -29.38 -2.23 -50.19
CA LYS A 39 -29.96 -2.82 -51.41
C LYS A 39 -31.22 -3.66 -51.11
N ASN A 40 -31.16 -4.50 -50.09
CA ASN A 40 -32.28 -5.31 -49.64
C ASN A 40 -33.46 -4.44 -49.19
N MET A 41 -33.20 -3.45 -48.36
CA MET A 41 -34.23 -2.52 -47.90
C MET A 41 -34.82 -1.67 -49.02
N MET A 42 -33.99 -1.16 -49.95
CA MET A 42 -34.46 -0.43 -51.12
C MET A 42 -35.33 -1.33 -52.02
N GLY A 43 -34.96 -2.61 -52.19
CA GLY A 43 -35.76 -3.58 -52.91
C GLY A 43 -37.13 -3.83 -52.26
N MET A 44 -37.18 -3.97 -50.93
CA MET A 44 -38.44 -4.12 -50.18
C MET A 44 -39.34 -2.86 -50.32
N PHE A 45 -38.78 -1.66 -50.20
CA PHE A 45 -39.53 -0.41 -50.38
C PHE A 45 -40.00 -0.19 -51.82
N ALA A 46 -39.30 -0.72 -52.82
CA ALA A 46 -39.71 -0.63 -54.21
C ALA A 46 -40.92 -1.56 -54.53
N LEU A 47 -41.02 -2.69 -53.82
CA LEU A 47 -42.18 -3.59 -53.91
C LEU A 47 -43.43 -3.06 -53.22
N GLU A 48 -43.32 -2.20 -52.22
CA GLU A 48 -44.41 -1.56 -51.47
C GLU A 48 -44.88 -0.20 -52.06
N LYS A 49 -45.02 -0.09 -53.39
CA LYS A 49 -45.55 1.07 -54.12
C LYS A 49 -44.98 2.45 -53.79
N GLY A 50 -44.04 2.85 -54.59
CA GLY A 50 -43.72 4.20 -55.03
C GLY A 50 -44.00 5.41 -54.12
N GLY A 51 -42.97 6.01 -53.52
CA GLY A 51 -43.08 7.36 -53.03
C GLY A 51 -42.56 7.67 -51.65
N PHE A 52 -42.25 6.71 -50.80
CA PHE A 52 -41.79 6.96 -49.42
C PHE A 52 -40.28 7.06 -49.25
N LYS A 53 -39.48 6.78 -50.33
CA LYS A 53 -38.03 6.72 -50.25
C LYS A 53 -37.34 7.98 -49.69
N ASN A 54 -37.77 9.16 -50.12
CA ASN A 54 -37.07 10.41 -49.81
C ASN A 54 -37.60 11.15 -48.56
N VAL A 55 -38.66 10.62 -47.93
CA VAL A 55 -39.30 11.32 -46.78
C VAL A 55 -38.72 10.83 -45.43
N LEU A 56 -38.39 9.53 -45.31
CA LEU A 56 -37.94 8.94 -44.06
C LEU A 56 -36.41 8.99 -43.86
N TYR A 57 -35.66 8.75 -44.94
CA TYR A 57 -34.20 8.68 -44.88
C TYR A 57 -33.60 9.32 -46.14
N PRO A 58 -33.54 10.67 -46.23
CA PRO A 58 -33.17 11.37 -47.46
C PRO A 58 -31.74 11.11 -47.91
N ASP A 59 -30.82 10.84 -46.97
CA ASP A 59 -29.37 10.70 -47.25
C ASP A 59 -28.93 9.24 -47.39
N ILE A 60 -29.86 8.26 -47.48
CA ILE A 60 -29.52 6.83 -47.55
C ILE A 60 -28.83 6.46 -48.86
N GLU A 61 -29.21 7.11 -49.97
CA GLU A 61 -28.58 6.89 -51.28
C GLU A 61 -27.14 7.36 -51.29
N ILE A 62 -26.89 8.52 -50.65
CA ILE A 62 -25.52 9.05 -50.47
C ILE A 62 -24.66 8.10 -49.62
N ALA A 63 -25.23 7.57 -48.54
CA ALA A 63 -24.54 6.58 -47.70
C ALA A 63 -24.27 5.26 -48.43
N HIS A 64 -25.20 4.82 -49.28
CA HIS A 64 -25.01 3.64 -50.13
C HIS A 64 -23.86 3.85 -51.14
N ASP A 65 -23.88 4.99 -51.88
CA ASP A 65 -22.86 5.32 -52.86
C ASP A 65 -21.46 5.45 -52.21
N LEU A 66 -21.42 5.96 -50.97
CA LEU A 66 -20.21 5.99 -50.17
C LEU A 66 -19.68 4.57 -49.89
N CYS A 67 -20.51 3.63 -49.43
CA CYS A 67 -20.09 2.25 -49.17
C CYS A 67 -19.60 1.57 -50.45
N GLU A 68 -20.29 1.73 -51.58
CA GLU A 68 -19.85 1.19 -52.86
C GLU A 68 -18.50 1.79 -53.31
N LYS A 69 -18.30 3.07 -53.10
CA LYS A 69 -17.04 3.75 -53.42
C LYS A 69 -15.91 3.24 -52.54
N HIS A 70 -16.09 3.15 -51.23
CA HIS A 70 -15.07 2.59 -50.34
C HIS A 70 -14.69 1.15 -50.74
N LEU A 71 -15.64 0.34 -51.15
CA LEU A 71 -15.39 -1.02 -51.67
C LEU A 71 -14.57 -0.99 -52.94
N ALA A 72 -14.89 -0.07 -53.90
CA ALA A 72 -14.12 0.10 -55.09
C ALA A 72 -12.69 0.54 -54.82
N ASP A 73 -12.52 1.51 -53.94
CA ASP A 73 -11.20 2.01 -53.51
C ASP A 73 -10.37 0.91 -52.86
N PHE A 74 -10.96 0.16 -51.94
CA PHE A 74 -10.32 -1.01 -51.31
C PHE A 74 -9.83 -2.02 -52.33
N THR A 75 -10.65 -2.35 -53.36
CA THR A 75 -10.27 -3.28 -54.39
C THR A 75 -9.19 -2.74 -55.33
N MET A 76 -9.08 -1.42 -55.51
CA MET A 76 -8.00 -0.78 -56.26
C MET A 76 -6.69 -0.74 -55.48
N ASP A 77 -6.72 -0.35 -54.22
CA ASP A 77 -5.53 -0.19 -53.37
C ASP A 77 -4.81 -1.52 -53.12
N PHE A 78 -5.57 -2.57 -52.84
CA PHE A 78 -5.01 -3.90 -52.56
C PHE A 78 -4.96 -4.81 -53.79
N GLY A 79 -5.44 -4.36 -54.95
CA GLY A 79 -5.41 -5.07 -56.20
C GLY A 79 -4.16 -4.87 -57.05
N LYS A 80 -3.30 -3.93 -56.71
CA LYS A 80 -1.98 -3.71 -57.33
C LYS A 80 -0.94 -4.53 -56.58
N ASP A 81 -0.17 -5.32 -57.33
CA ASP A 81 0.82 -6.27 -56.81
C ASP A 81 1.62 -5.78 -55.62
N SER A 82 1.90 -6.69 -54.71
CA SER A 82 2.62 -6.55 -53.44
C SER A 82 4.08 -6.05 -53.53
N THR A 83 4.57 -5.64 -54.70
CA THR A 83 5.95 -5.17 -54.89
C THR A 83 6.15 -3.69 -54.62
N ASP A 84 5.10 -2.87 -54.56
CA ASP A 84 5.25 -1.40 -54.34
C ASP A 84 5.09 -0.96 -52.86
N PHE A 85 4.72 -1.84 -51.95
CA PHE A 85 4.48 -1.49 -50.53
C PHE A 85 5.76 -1.41 -49.68
N ALA A 86 6.89 -1.91 -50.17
CA ALA A 86 8.13 -1.96 -49.40
C ALA A 86 8.81 -0.58 -49.12
N ASN A 87 8.34 0.53 -49.70
CA ASN A 87 9.00 1.83 -49.64
C ASN A 87 8.25 2.96 -48.91
N ASN A 88 7.14 2.71 -48.25
CA ASN A 88 6.45 3.75 -47.47
C ASN A 88 6.43 3.44 -45.95
N GLU A 89 7.59 3.48 -45.33
CA GLU A 89 7.70 3.69 -43.89
C GLU A 89 7.23 5.10 -43.51
N THR A 90 6.39 5.18 -42.48
CA THR A 90 5.96 6.39 -41.77
C THR A 90 5.02 7.36 -42.49
N LYS A 91 3.74 6.97 -42.54
CA LYS A 91 2.65 7.97 -42.54
C LYS A 91 1.83 7.82 -41.26
N ASN A 92 1.68 8.92 -40.52
CA ASN A 92 0.93 9.04 -39.30
C ASN A 92 -0.55 8.63 -39.48
N VAL A 93 -1.09 7.91 -38.49
CA VAL A 93 -2.48 7.42 -38.42
C VAL A 93 -3.54 8.52 -38.63
N SER A 94 -3.20 9.81 -38.38
CA SER A 94 -4.09 10.95 -38.66
C SER A 94 -4.43 11.13 -40.13
N ASN A 95 -3.62 10.61 -41.05
CA ASN A 95 -3.80 10.80 -42.48
C ASN A 95 -4.70 9.75 -43.15
N ILE A 96 -5.06 8.64 -42.47
CA ILE A 96 -5.87 7.58 -43.08
C ILE A 96 -7.32 8.06 -43.35
N PHE A 97 -7.85 8.91 -42.45
CA PHE A 97 -9.19 9.47 -42.65
C PHE A 97 -9.17 10.73 -43.50
N ASP A 98 -8.06 11.49 -43.51
CA ASP A 98 -7.86 12.66 -44.36
C ASP A 98 -7.47 12.22 -45.80
N ASP A 99 -6.60 11.21 -45.94
CA ASP A 99 -6.22 10.63 -47.25
C ASP A 99 -7.37 9.89 -47.95
N LEU A 100 -8.31 9.26 -47.17
CA LEU A 100 -9.55 8.73 -47.75
C LEU A 100 -10.50 9.85 -48.24
N GLY A 101 -10.38 11.06 -47.72
CA GLY A 101 -11.13 12.24 -48.17
C GLY A 101 -10.57 12.86 -49.48
N ASP A 102 -9.25 12.92 -49.63
CA ASP A 102 -8.57 13.58 -50.76
C ASP A 102 -8.43 12.71 -52.03
N LEU A 103 -8.50 11.37 -51.91
CA LEU A 103 -8.48 10.43 -53.04
C LEU A 103 -9.80 10.44 -53.86
N PHE A 104 -10.78 11.22 -53.43
CA PHE A 104 -12.13 11.23 -53.97
C PHE A 104 -12.30 12.09 -55.24
N GLU A 105 -11.32 12.80 -55.74
CA GLU A 105 -11.54 13.76 -56.84
C GLU A 105 -11.18 13.25 -58.27
N GLU A 106 -10.53 12.12 -58.42
CA GLU A 106 -10.09 11.68 -59.78
C GLU A 106 -10.38 10.23 -60.12
N PHE A 107 -11.54 9.78 -60.44
CA PHE A 107 -11.66 8.66 -61.41
C PHE A 107 -13.10 8.35 -61.86
N GLY A 108 -13.27 8.39 -63.17
CA GLY A 108 -14.49 8.10 -63.89
C GLY A 108 -14.74 6.59 -64.13
N THR A 109 -15.95 6.31 -64.35
CA THR A 109 -16.65 5.01 -64.52
C THR A 109 -16.12 4.11 -65.67
N SER A 110 -15.99 2.79 -65.42
CA SER A 110 -16.13 1.76 -66.48
C SER A 110 -16.82 0.52 -65.97
N ASN A 111 -17.92 0.15 -66.66
CA ASN A 111 -18.70 -1.06 -66.43
C ASN A 111 -17.99 -2.31 -66.99
N SER A 112 -17.85 -3.35 -66.17
CA SER A 112 -17.70 -4.75 -66.64
C SER A 112 -18.26 -5.71 -65.61
N THR A 113 -19.25 -6.53 -66.05
CA THR A 113 -19.87 -7.60 -65.27
C THR A 113 -18.95 -8.82 -65.21
N PRO A 114 -18.83 -9.48 -64.04
CA PRO A 114 -18.10 -10.73 -63.88
C PRO A 114 -19.01 -11.95 -63.66
N ALA A 115 -18.50 -13.11 -64.05
CA ALA A 115 -19.06 -14.42 -63.91
C ALA A 115 -18.97 -14.97 -62.49
N ASP A 116 -19.93 -15.82 -62.12
CA ASP A 116 -20.07 -16.74 -60.99
C ASP A 116 -19.01 -16.67 -59.90
N ASP A 117 -19.16 -15.74 -58.93
CA ASP A 117 -18.48 -15.75 -57.65
C ASP A 117 -19.46 -16.16 -56.55
N LYS A 118 -19.12 -17.23 -55.83
CA LYS A 118 -19.81 -17.64 -54.61
C LYS A 118 -19.71 -16.49 -53.62
N GLU A 119 -20.81 -15.77 -53.37
CA GLU A 119 -20.82 -14.66 -52.38
C GLU A 119 -20.51 -15.21 -50.98
N LEU A 120 -19.35 -14.84 -50.45
CA LEU A 120 -18.98 -15.17 -49.07
C LEU A 120 -19.89 -14.42 -48.11
N SER A 121 -20.33 -15.09 -47.07
CA SER A 121 -21.09 -14.48 -45.98
C SER A 121 -20.18 -13.58 -45.13
N ILE A 122 -20.76 -12.61 -44.43
CA ILE A 122 -20.01 -11.74 -43.49
C ILE A 122 -19.23 -12.55 -42.43
N ASN A 123 -19.81 -13.68 -42.01
CA ASN A 123 -19.19 -14.57 -41.03
C ASN A 123 -17.92 -15.24 -41.59
N GLU A 124 -17.94 -15.70 -42.84
CA GLU A 124 -16.79 -16.29 -43.53
C GLU A 124 -15.67 -15.24 -43.71
N LEU A 125 -16.03 -14.00 -44.06
CA LEU A 125 -15.10 -12.89 -44.21
C LEU A 125 -14.38 -12.55 -42.88
N LEU A 126 -15.14 -12.44 -41.81
CA LEU A 126 -14.59 -12.16 -40.49
C LEU A 126 -13.73 -13.33 -39.97
N CYS A 127 -14.11 -14.59 -40.23
CA CYS A 127 -13.27 -15.73 -39.90
C CYS A 127 -11.93 -15.69 -40.62
N HIS A 128 -11.92 -15.30 -41.90
CA HIS A 128 -10.69 -15.16 -42.68
C HIS A 128 -9.78 -14.07 -42.10
N ILE A 129 -10.35 -12.91 -41.77
CA ILE A 129 -9.59 -11.81 -41.15
C ILE A 129 -9.00 -12.24 -39.81
N GLN A 130 -9.74 -12.91 -38.96
CA GLN A 130 -9.26 -13.38 -37.66
C GLN A 130 -8.12 -14.39 -37.79
N LYS A 131 -8.15 -15.29 -38.74
CA LYS A 131 -7.03 -16.21 -39.00
C LYS A 131 -5.76 -15.46 -39.39
N ARG A 132 -5.85 -14.54 -40.35
CA ARG A 132 -4.72 -13.72 -40.77
C ARG A 132 -4.18 -12.87 -39.61
N ALA A 133 -5.06 -12.28 -38.84
CA ALA A 133 -4.67 -11.48 -37.66
C ALA A 133 -3.97 -12.33 -36.59
N SER A 134 -4.37 -13.58 -36.40
CA SER A 134 -3.70 -14.51 -35.49
C SER A 134 -2.25 -14.82 -35.91
N ILE A 135 -2.01 -14.93 -37.21
CA ILE A 135 -0.65 -15.12 -37.76
C ILE A 135 0.19 -13.83 -37.57
N THR A 136 -0.40 -12.68 -37.82
CA THR A 136 0.26 -11.37 -37.66
C THR A 136 0.64 -11.08 -36.20
N ASP A 137 -0.19 -11.51 -35.24
CA ASP A 137 0.07 -11.38 -33.79
C ASP A 137 1.35 -12.14 -33.38
N LEU A 138 1.65 -13.27 -34.05
CA LEU A 138 2.89 -14.03 -33.84
C LEU A 138 4.14 -13.29 -34.35
N GLU A 139 3.99 -12.34 -35.27
CA GLU A 139 5.07 -11.53 -35.83
C GLU A 139 5.33 -10.23 -35.06
N ASN A 140 4.71 -10.05 -33.88
CA ASN A 140 4.81 -8.88 -33.01
C ASN A 140 4.35 -7.55 -33.63
N VAL A 141 3.48 -7.56 -34.60
CA VAL A 141 2.81 -6.36 -35.11
C VAL A 141 1.74 -5.90 -34.12
N GLN A 142 1.80 -4.65 -33.70
CA GLN A 142 0.78 -4.12 -32.77
C GLN A 142 -0.58 -4.00 -33.46
N MET A 143 -1.57 -4.76 -33.03
CA MET A 143 -2.95 -4.74 -33.53
C MET A 143 -3.97 -4.50 -32.41
N PRO A 144 -4.14 -3.24 -31.94
CA PRO A 144 -4.95 -2.91 -30.78
C PRO A 144 -6.38 -3.47 -30.82
N LEU A 145 -7.09 -3.32 -31.93
CA LEU A 145 -8.47 -3.79 -32.06
C LEU A 145 -8.55 -5.33 -32.03
N PHE A 146 -7.66 -6.03 -32.74
CA PHE A 146 -7.60 -7.49 -32.71
C PHE A 146 -7.30 -8.01 -31.31
N ASN A 147 -6.36 -7.39 -30.60
CA ASN A 147 -5.99 -7.77 -29.24
C ASN A 147 -7.16 -7.60 -28.26
N ILE A 148 -7.98 -6.55 -28.41
CA ILE A 148 -9.19 -6.38 -27.62
C ILE A 148 -10.19 -7.51 -27.94
N CYS A 149 -10.47 -7.77 -29.25
CA CYS A 149 -11.40 -8.81 -29.67
C CYS A 149 -10.97 -10.20 -29.16
N LYS A 150 -9.67 -10.52 -29.26
CA LYS A 150 -9.09 -11.77 -28.78
C LYS A 150 -9.22 -11.89 -27.26
N LYS A 151 -8.88 -10.81 -26.52
CA LYS A 151 -8.87 -10.78 -25.07
C LYS A 151 -10.27 -10.92 -24.47
N LEU A 152 -11.27 -10.36 -25.12
CA LEU A 152 -12.68 -10.47 -24.72
C LEU A 152 -13.39 -11.66 -25.36
N GLU A 153 -12.67 -12.54 -26.07
CA GLU A 153 -13.21 -13.70 -26.77
C GLU A 153 -14.43 -13.34 -27.66
N MET A 154 -14.36 -12.17 -28.32
CA MET A 154 -15.48 -11.64 -29.09
C MET A 154 -15.89 -12.60 -30.23
N THR A 155 -17.20 -12.84 -30.38
CA THR A 155 -17.73 -13.50 -31.55
C THR A 155 -17.59 -12.62 -32.79
N ASN A 156 -17.77 -13.20 -33.99
CA ASN A 156 -17.81 -12.43 -35.22
C ASN A 156 -18.92 -11.38 -35.22
N PHE A 157 -20.08 -11.70 -34.67
CA PHE A 157 -21.17 -10.75 -34.50
C PHE A 157 -20.81 -9.61 -33.54
N THR A 158 -20.21 -9.94 -32.39
CA THR A 158 -19.76 -8.92 -31.43
C THR A 158 -18.68 -8.02 -32.04
N THR A 159 -17.71 -8.60 -32.77
CA THR A 159 -16.70 -7.86 -33.51
C THR A 159 -17.30 -6.88 -34.51
N PHE A 160 -18.31 -7.34 -35.27
CA PHE A 160 -19.09 -6.50 -36.21
C PHE A 160 -19.81 -5.36 -35.47
N CYS A 161 -20.47 -5.62 -34.35
CA CYS A 161 -21.09 -4.58 -33.51
C CYS A 161 -20.08 -3.53 -33.06
N PHE A 162 -18.87 -3.95 -32.66
CA PHE A 162 -17.81 -3.06 -32.26
C PHE A 162 -17.29 -2.20 -33.41
N VAL A 163 -17.08 -2.78 -34.59
CA VAL A 163 -16.73 -2.06 -35.82
C VAL A 163 -17.80 -1.02 -36.18
N CYS A 164 -19.10 -1.39 -36.14
CA CYS A 164 -20.20 -0.43 -36.36
C CYS A 164 -20.13 0.75 -35.38
N ALA A 165 -19.83 0.50 -34.10
CA ALA A 165 -19.67 1.55 -33.08
C ALA A 165 -18.51 2.49 -33.41
N ILE A 166 -17.37 1.95 -33.85
CA ILE A 166 -16.19 2.74 -34.26
C ILE A 166 -16.52 3.60 -35.47
N LEU A 167 -17.06 3.01 -36.55
CA LEU A 167 -17.40 3.71 -37.79
C LEU A 167 -18.37 4.85 -37.54
N SER A 168 -19.43 4.61 -36.75
CA SER A 168 -20.43 5.64 -36.45
C SER A 168 -19.89 6.81 -35.64
N SER A 169 -18.83 6.57 -34.84
CA SER A 169 -18.18 7.59 -34.00
C SER A 169 -17.07 8.34 -34.70
N THR A 170 -16.54 7.80 -35.77
CA THR A 170 -15.42 8.41 -36.54
C THR A 170 -15.92 9.10 -37.81
N GLN A 171 -17.04 8.66 -38.39
CA GLN A 171 -17.57 9.18 -39.64
C GLN A 171 -19.08 9.39 -39.59
N THR A 172 -19.52 10.64 -39.77
CA THR A 172 -20.95 11.00 -39.73
C THR A 172 -21.78 10.46 -40.90
N ASN A 173 -21.12 10.10 -41.98
CA ASN A 173 -21.75 9.63 -43.22
C ASN A 173 -22.49 8.31 -43.05
N TYR A 174 -22.17 7.50 -42.01
CA TYR A 174 -22.91 6.26 -41.70
C TYR A 174 -24.20 6.49 -40.88
N ALA A 175 -24.45 7.72 -40.41
CA ALA A 175 -25.66 8.04 -39.61
C ALA A 175 -26.99 7.62 -40.29
N PRO A 176 -27.24 7.84 -41.60
CA PRO A 176 -28.46 7.43 -42.24
C PRO A 176 -28.69 5.92 -42.21
N ILE A 177 -27.63 5.11 -42.30
CA ILE A 177 -27.72 3.64 -42.23
C ILE A 177 -28.24 3.20 -40.86
N PHE A 178 -27.70 3.76 -39.78
CA PHE A 178 -28.13 3.41 -38.42
C PHE A 178 -29.52 3.99 -38.09
N GLN A 179 -29.87 5.17 -38.61
CA GLN A 179 -31.23 5.70 -38.52
C GLN A 179 -32.28 4.75 -39.16
N MET A 180 -31.97 4.23 -40.33
CA MET A 180 -32.82 3.26 -41.01
C MET A 180 -32.85 1.93 -40.25
N ALA A 181 -31.70 1.40 -39.81
CA ALA A 181 -31.63 0.12 -39.11
C ALA A 181 -32.27 0.17 -37.70
N ASN A 182 -32.21 1.30 -37.00
CA ASN A 182 -32.92 1.53 -35.77
C ASN A 182 -34.42 1.79 -35.96
N GLN A 183 -34.87 1.99 -37.21
CA GLN A 183 -36.23 2.43 -37.53
C GLN A 183 -36.63 3.72 -36.81
N ASN A 184 -35.66 4.60 -36.57
CA ASN A 184 -35.82 5.83 -35.85
C ASN A 184 -34.87 6.91 -36.39
N GLY A 185 -35.41 7.91 -37.08
CA GLY A 185 -34.66 8.98 -37.70
C GLY A 185 -33.86 9.88 -36.73
N ALA A 186 -34.13 9.79 -35.44
CA ALA A 186 -33.38 10.52 -34.39
C ALA A 186 -32.15 9.74 -33.88
N LEU A 187 -32.01 8.45 -34.12
CA LEU A 187 -30.97 7.58 -33.61
C LEU A 187 -29.93 7.27 -34.69
N SER A 188 -28.88 8.11 -34.75
CA SER A 188 -27.78 8.01 -35.72
C SER A 188 -26.65 7.06 -35.33
N ALA A 189 -26.62 6.56 -34.10
CA ALA A 189 -25.63 5.60 -33.61
C ALA A 189 -26.19 4.17 -33.62
N PRO A 190 -25.33 3.13 -33.78
CA PRO A 190 -25.77 1.74 -33.78
C PRO A 190 -26.27 1.31 -32.41
N SER A 191 -27.30 0.46 -32.41
CA SER A 191 -27.68 -0.38 -31.26
C SER A 191 -27.33 -1.84 -31.56
N ILE A 192 -27.36 -2.72 -30.56
CA ILE A 192 -27.17 -4.16 -30.78
C ILE A 192 -28.18 -4.69 -31.79
N GLU A 193 -29.45 -4.25 -31.67
CA GLU A 193 -30.54 -4.67 -32.58
C GLU A 193 -30.32 -4.15 -34.01
N SER A 194 -29.91 -2.87 -34.19
CA SER A 194 -29.63 -2.34 -35.51
C SER A 194 -28.43 -3.01 -36.17
N ALA A 195 -27.37 -3.29 -35.39
CA ALA A 195 -26.24 -4.06 -35.88
C ALA A 195 -26.65 -5.49 -36.31
N ALA A 196 -27.53 -6.14 -35.53
CA ALA A 196 -28.06 -7.46 -35.89
C ALA A 196 -28.90 -7.44 -37.17
N ARG A 197 -29.76 -6.44 -37.37
CA ARG A 197 -30.53 -6.25 -38.60
C ARG A 197 -29.61 -6.12 -39.81
N ILE A 198 -28.49 -5.40 -39.69
CA ILE A 198 -27.52 -5.26 -40.78
C ILE A 198 -26.76 -6.56 -41.00
N TYR A 199 -26.30 -7.24 -39.93
CA TYR A 199 -25.49 -8.45 -39.98
C TYR A 199 -26.23 -9.62 -40.65
N TYR A 200 -27.50 -9.87 -40.24
CA TYR A 200 -28.33 -10.96 -40.75
C TYR A 200 -29.14 -10.57 -41.98
N GLY A 201 -29.22 -9.29 -42.33
CA GLY A 201 -29.98 -8.79 -43.48
C GLY A 201 -31.47 -9.17 -43.40
N GLY A 202 -32.03 -9.61 -44.50
CA GLY A 202 -33.47 -9.98 -44.59
C GLY A 202 -33.91 -11.18 -43.74
N ASN A 203 -33.00 -11.93 -43.16
CA ASN A 203 -33.26 -13.10 -42.32
C ASN A 203 -33.22 -12.79 -40.82
N PHE A 204 -33.25 -11.52 -40.44
CA PHE A 204 -33.18 -11.12 -39.02
C PHE A 204 -34.46 -11.55 -38.27
N SER A 205 -34.27 -12.24 -37.15
CA SER A 205 -35.30 -12.52 -36.16
C SER A 205 -34.72 -12.34 -34.78
N ILE A 206 -35.36 -11.55 -33.93
CA ILE A 206 -34.92 -11.30 -32.53
C ILE A 206 -34.80 -12.63 -31.79
N THR A 207 -35.74 -13.57 -31.95
CA THR A 207 -35.70 -14.86 -31.26
C THR A 207 -34.56 -15.74 -31.76
N GLY A 208 -34.22 -15.70 -33.04
CA GLY A 208 -33.09 -16.44 -33.60
C GLY A 208 -31.71 -15.88 -33.22
N ALA A 209 -31.62 -14.58 -33.12
CA ALA A 209 -30.36 -13.88 -32.78
C ALA A 209 -30.21 -13.57 -31.29
N TYR A 210 -31.16 -13.93 -30.42
CA TYR A 210 -31.20 -13.54 -29.01
C TYR A 210 -29.89 -13.89 -28.25
N GLY A 211 -29.42 -15.12 -28.41
CA GLY A 211 -28.23 -15.61 -27.73
C GLY A 211 -26.97 -14.81 -28.11
N GLU A 212 -26.78 -14.53 -29.39
CA GLU A 212 -25.63 -13.76 -29.88
C GLU A 212 -25.75 -12.29 -29.50
N MET A 213 -26.94 -11.70 -29.51
CA MET A 213 -27.15 -10.31 -29.05
C MET A 213 -26.92 -10.17 -27.55
N SER A 214 -27.33 -11.16 -26.75
CA SER A 214 -27.09 -11.17 -25.31
C SER A 214 -25.57 -11.27 -24.98
N LEU A 215 -24.88 -12.17 -25.69
CA LEU A 215 -23.46 -12.36 -25.58
C LEU A 215 -22.69 -11.10 -26.03
N ALA A 216 -23.15 -10.42 -27.08
CA ALA A 216 -22.52 -9.16 -27.51
C ALA A 216 -22.65 -8.05 -26.47
N LEU A 217 -23.79 -7.92 -25.79
CA LEU A 217 -23.93 -6.99 -24.67
C LEU A 217 -22.92 -7.28 -23.56
N GLU A 218 -22.79 -8.56 -23.20
CA GLU A 218 -21.86 -8.99 -22.13
C GLU A 218 -20.40 -8.74 -22.52
N GLN A 219 -20.00 -9.05 -23.73
CA GLN A 219 -18.64 -8.90 -24.24
C GLN A 219 -18.25 -7.42 -24.47
N LEU A 220 -19.19 -6.54 -24.82
CA LEU A 220 -18.93 -5.12 -25.05
C LEU A 220 -19.02 -4.25 -23.79
N ALA A 221 -19.77 -4.69 -22.78
CA ALA A 221 -19.93 -3.93 -21.53
C ALA A 221 -18.60 -3.56 -20.82
N PRO A 222 -17.56 -4.38 -20.83
CA PRO A 222 -16.29 -4.03 -20.21
C PRO A 222 -15.53 -2.86 -20.87
N ILE A 223 -15.81 -2.59 -22.15
CA ILE A 223 -15.07 -1.59 -22.94
C ILE A 223 -15.92 -0.40 -23.39
N LEU A 224 -17.25 -0.54 -23.42
CA LEU A 224 -18.20 0.52 -23.77
C LEU A 224 -19.07 0.86 -22.55
N ASP A 225 -19.29 2.16 -22.29
CA ASP A 225 -20.20 2.63 -21.21
C ASP A 225 -21.67 2.41 -21.66
N LEU A 226 -22.11 1.16 -21.62
CA LEU A 226 -23.44 0.78 -22.08
C LEU A 226 -24.50 1.17 -21.06
N LYS A 227 -25.35 2.12 -21.42
CA LYS A 227 -26.55 2.47 -20.64
C LYS A 227 -27.67 1.50 -20.99
N ILE A 228 -27.64 0.32 -20.39
CA ILE A 228 -28.58 -0.76 -20.69
C ILE A 228 -30.00 -0.37 -20.24
N ASN A 229 -30.94 -0.35 -21.19
CA ASN A 229 -32.36 -0.19 -20.90
C ASN A 229 -32.91 -1.55 -20.43
N GLY A 230 -33.26 -1.67 -19.16
CA GLY A 230 -33.77 -2.94 -18.61
C GLY A 230 -35.01 -3.50 -19.26
N ALA A 231 -35.85 -2.65 -19.90
CA ALA A 231 -37.03 -3.07 -20.63
C ALA A 231 -36.74 -3.52 -22.09
N MET A 232 -35.69 -2.93 -22.69
CA MET A 232 -35.29 -3.21 -24.09
C MET A 232 -33.78 -3.24 -24.22
N PRO A 233 -33.07 -4.26 -23.72
CA PRO A 233 -31.62 -4.27 -23.61
C PRO A 233 -30.92 -4.16 -24.98
N PHE A 234 -31.50 -4.69 -26.06
CA PHE A 234 -30.90 -4.66 -27.38
C PHE A 234 -31.01 -3.33 -28.13
N THR A 235 -31.83 -2.40 -27.63
CA THR A 235 -31.86 -1.01 -28.12
C THR A 235 -30.75 -0.14 -27.51
N THR A 236 -29.88 -0.71 -26.68
CA THR A 236 -28.73 -0.02 -26.07
C THR A 236 -27.81 0.47 -27.18
N ILE A 237 -27.49 1.75 -27.11
CA ILE A 237 -26.62 2.45 -28.07
C ILE A 237 -25.17 2.05 -27.82
N LEU A 238 -24.50 1.68 -28.91
CA LEU A 238 -23.08 1.36 -28.92
C LEU A 238 -22.30 2.65 -29.29
N SER A 239 -21.69 3.29 -28.31
CA SER A 239 -20.91 4.51 -28.53
C SER A 239 -19.58 4.40 -27.78
N PRO A 240 -18.45 4.21 -28.48
CA PRO A 240 -17.15 4.28 -27.89
C PRO A 240 -16.87 5.73 -27.46
N ASP A 241 -16.24 5.88 -26.30
CA ASP A 241 -15.80 7.18 -25.83
C ASP A 241 -14.50 7.63 -26.55
N LYS A 242 -14.13 8.89 -26.34
CA LYS A 242 -12.91 9.46 -26.90
C LYS A 242 -11.65 8.64 -26.54
N ARG A 243 -11.58 8.09 -25.30
CA ARG A 243 -10.43 7.29 -24.86
C ARG A 243 -10.24 6.02 -25.66
N MET A 244 -11.36 5.34 -25.98
CA MET A 244 -11.35 4.14 -26.82
C MET A 244 -10.87 4.46 -28.24
N ILE A 245 -11.39 5.53 -28.82
CA ILE A 245 -10.99 5.98 -30.16
C ILE A 245 -9.50 6.36 -30.18
N ASP A 246 -9.05 7.17 -29.21
CA ASP A 246 -7.62 7.58 -29.10
C ASP A 246 -6.71 6.36 -28.94
N PHE A 247 -7.14 5.32 -28.23
CA PHE A 247 -6.38 4.08 -28.09
C PHE A 247 -6.28 3.30 -29.41
N LEU A 248 -7.39 3.12 -30.08
CA LEU A 248 -7.44 2.37 -31.36
C LEU A 248 -6.62 3.05 -32.45
N PHE A 249 -6.50 4.38 -32.44
CA PHE A 249 -5.73 5.14 -33.44
C PHE A 249 -4.35 5.61 -32.93
N GLY A 250 -3.81 4.92 -31.93
CA GLY A 250 -2.41 5.05 -31.52
C GLY A 250 -2.04 6.32 -30.75
N LYS A 251 -3.03 7.08 -30.26
CA LYS A 251 -2.79 8.25 -29.41
C LYS A 251 -2.74 7.83 -27.94
N ASN A 252 -1.54 7.65 -27.41
CA ASN A 252 -1.24 7.33 -25.99
C ASN A 252 -1.63 5.92 -25.51
N PRO A 253 -0.65 5.05 -25.32
CA PRO A 253 -0.88 3.67 -24.91
C PRO A 253 -1.48 3.51 -23.51
N MET A 254 -1.26 4.45 -22.58
CA MET A 254 -1.67 4.33 -21.20
C MET A 254 -2.10 5.68 -20.62
N ARG A 255 -3.40 5.96 -20.62
CA ARG A 255 -3.93 7.19 -20.04
C ARG A 255 -5.25 6.92 -19.34
N VAL A 256 -5.24 7.00 -18.02
CA VAL A 256 -6.48 6.92 -17.25
C VAL A 256 -7.31 8.19 -17.51
N ASP A 257 -8.62 8.04 -17.55
CA ASP A 257 -9.57 9.14 -17.68
C ASP A 257 -9.22 10.28 -16.71
N GLU A 258 -9.13 11.51 -17.22
CA GLU A 258 -8.71 12.69 -16.46
C GLU A 258 -9.58 12.93 -15.20
N ASN A 259 -10.86 12.56 -15.26
CA ASN A 259 -11.80 12.70 -14.14
C ASN A 259 -11.40 11.84 -12.93
N TYR A 260 -10.72 10.71 -13.17
CA TYR A 260 -10.33 9.75 -12.13
C TYR A 260 -8.83 9.68 -11.89
N SER A 261 -8.01 10.38 -12.67
CA SER A 261 -6.54 10.31 -12.65
C SER A 261 -5.92 10.50 -11.25
N ARG A 262 -6.57 11.30 -10.39
CA ARG A 262 -6.11 11.53 -9.00
C ARG A 262 -6.16 10.31 -8.09
N PHE A 263 -6.87 9.25 -8.47
CA PHE A 263 -7.01 8.01 -7.70
C PHE A 263 -6.10 6.90 -8.21
N PHE A 264 -5.48 7.08 -9.37
CA PHE A 264 -4.77 6.03 -10.09
C PHE A 264 -3.31 6.39 -10.31
N ASN A 265 -2.47 5.37 -10.20
CA ASN A 265 -1.05 5.48 -10.54
C ASN A 265 -0.66 4.29 -11.40
N VAL A 266 0.14 4.51 -12.44
CA VAL A 266 0.80 3.45 -13.18
C VAL A 266 2.03 3.02 -12.41
N LEU A 267 2.14 1.73 -12.07
CA LEU A 267 3.25 1.21 -11.28
C LEU A 267 4.44 0.76 -12.13
N THR A 268 4.27 0.53 -13.43
CA THR A 268 5.24 -0.13 -14.32
C THR A 268 5.99 0.83 -15.24
N ASP A 269 5.92 2.14 -15.00
CA ASP A 269 6.61 3.14 -15.83
C ASP A 269 8.15 3.17 -15.68
N ASP A 270 8.70 2.49 -14.67
CA ASP A 270 10.13 2.49 -14.41
C ASP A 270 10.86 1.42 -15.24
N THR A 271 11.80 1.83 -16.05
CA THR A 271 12.57 0.97 -16.93
C THR A 271 13.62 0.12 -16.21
N GLN A 272 13.99 0.46 -14.97
CA GLN A 272 15.01 -0.27 -14.22
C GLN A 272 14.53 -0.53 -12.78
N LEU A 273 14.29 -1.81 -12.47
CA LEU A 273 13.91 -2.25 -11.12
C LEU A 273 15.16 -2.58 -10.30
N ASP A 274 15.15 -2.17 -9.02
CA ASP A 274 16.14 -2.63 -8.05
C ASP A 274 16.12 -4.17 -7.96
N PRO A 275 17.22 -4.86 -7.62
CA PRO A 275 17.24 -6.32 -7.51
C PRO A 275 16.31 -6.82 -6.41
N PHE A 276 15.69 -7.98 -6.64
CA PHE A 276 14.78 -8.61 -5.70
C PHE A 276 15.56 -9.40 -4.65
N ILE A 277 15.90 -8.78 -3.51
CA ILE A 277 16.79 -9.34 -2.49
C ILE A 277 16.03 -10.16 -1.45
N SER A 278 14.93 -9.62 -0.91
CA SER A 278 14.15 -10.25 0.16
C SER A 278 12.82 -10.79 -0.33
N ASN A 279 12.22 -11.72 0.42
CA ASN A 279 10.91 -12.29 0.12
C ASN A 279 10.81 -13.02 -1.24
N LYS A 280 11.89 -13.68 -1.70
CA LYS A 280 11.92 -14.38 -3.00
C LYS A 280 10.84 -15.46 -3.11
N GLY A 281 10.61 -16.22 -2.03
CA GLY A 281 9.58 -17.26 -2.00
C GLY A 281 8.16 -16.71 -2.18
N GLN A 282 7.89 -15.48 -1.77
CA GLN A 282 6.60 -14.82 -1.97
C GLN A 282 6.38 -14.39 -3.43
N LEU A 283 7.43 -13.97 -4.13
CA LEU A 283 7.36 -13.72 -5.56
C LEU A 283 7.08 -14.99 -6.35
N ASP A 284 7.74 -16.11 -5.98
CA ASP A 284 7.50 -17.41 -6.61
C ASP A 284 6.06 -17.90 -6.33
N ALA A 285 5.57 -17.75 -5.09
CA ALA A 285 4.19 -18.06 -4.75
C ALA A 285 3.17 -17.23 -5.54
N LEU A 286 3.48 -15.95 -5.80
CA LEU A 286 2.65 -15.09 -6.63
C LEU A 286 2.59 -15.59 -8.08
N LYS A 287 3.71 -16.04 -8.64
CA LYS A 287 3.77 -16.62 -9.99
C LYS A 287 2.95 -17.90 -10.09
N ILE A 288 3.06 -18.79 -9.11
CA ILE A 288 2.26 -20.03 -9.04
C ILE A 288 0.77 -19.72 -8.96
N SER A 289 0.35 -18.77 -8.08
CA SER A 289 -1.05 -18.36 -7.98
C SER A 289 -1.63 -17.87 -9.30
N TYR A 290 -0.84 -17.15 -10.08
CA TYR A 290 -1.25 -16.69 -11.41
C TYR A 290 -1.36 -17.84 -12.42
N GLU A 291 -0.43 -18.80 -12.39
CA GLU A 291 -0.45 -19.98 -13.27
C GLU A 291 -1.63 -20.93 -12.95
N ASP A 292 -2.04 -20.98 -11.68
CA ASP A 292 -3.23 -21.70 -11.21
C ASP A 292 -4.55 -20.94 -11.50
N ASN A 293 -4.52 -19.82 -12.24
CA ASN A 293 -5.65 -18.97 -12.56
C ASN A 293 -6.41 -18.40 -11.35
N ILE A 294 -5.71 -18.18 -10.23
CA ILE A 294 -6.30 -17.50 -9.09
C ILE A 294 -6.50 -16.02 -9.44
N GLN A 295 -7.76 -15.58 -9.42
CA GLN A 295 -8.14 -14.24 -9.91
C GLN A 295 -7.63 -13.12 -9.00
N ILE A 296 -7.63 -13.33 -7.68
CA ILE A 296 -7.31 -12.30 -6.69
C ILE A 296 -6.16 -12.76 -5.81
N THR A 297 -5.08 -11.98 -5.76
CA THR A 297 -3.99 -12.21 -4.82
C THR A 297 -3.83 -11.04 -3.86
N SER A 298 -4.00 -11.32 -2.57
CA SER A 298 -3.88 -10.33 -1.50
C SER A 298 -2.48 -10.34 -0.89
N LEU A 299 -1.74 -9.23 -1.00
CA LEU A 299 -0.43 -9.06 -0.38
C LEU A 299 -0.57 -8.16 0.85
N TRP A 300 -0.17 -8.66 1.99
CA TRP A 300 -0.21 -7.91 3.24
C TRP A 300 1.14 -7.93 3.96
N GLY A 301 1.37 -6.94 4.83
CA GLY A 301 2.61 -6.82 5.58
C GLY A 301 2.90 -5.38 5.99
N ASP A 302 3.96 -5.19 6.76
CA ASP A 302 4.36 -3.89 7.28
C ASP A 302 4.66 -2.87 6.17
N GLU A 303 4.63 -1.58 6.55
CA GLU A 303 5.00 -0.50 5.66
C GLU A 303 6.43 -0.66 5.15
N GLY A 304 6.61 -0.52 3.83
CA GLY A 304 7.92 -0.71 3.20
C GLY A 304 8.33 -2.18 2.99
N SER A 305 7.46 -3.18 3.26
CA SER A 305 7.76 -4.61 3.02
C SER A 305 7.93 -4.98 1.55
N GLY A 306 7.61 -4.07 0.62
CA GLY A 306 7.82 -4.30 -0.81
C GLY A 306 6.61 -4.85 -1.55
N ARG A 307 5.40 -4.79 -0.98
CA ARG A 307 4.16 -5.33 -1.61
C ARG A 307 3.99 -4.88 -3.07
N LYS A 308 4.04 -3.57 -3.34
CA LYS A 308 3.98 -3.03 -4.72
C LYS A 308 5.22 -3.38 -5.54
N PHE A 309 6.37 -3.48 -4.90
CA PHE A 309 7.63 -3.87 -5.52
C PHE A 309 7.57 -5.31 -6.03
N THR A 310 6.99 -6.22 -5.24
CA THR A 310 6.73 -7.61 -5.65
C THR A 310 5.81 -7.68 -6.87
N ILE A 311 4.73 -6.86 -6.87
CA ILE A 311 3.83 -6.77 -8.04
C ILE A 311 4.56 -6.23 -9.27
N LYS A 312 5.42 -5.19 -9.12
CA LYS A 312 6.22 -4.66 -10.22
C LYS A 312 7.14 -5.72 -10.85
N HIS A 313 7.85 -6.49 -10.03
CA HIS A 313 8.71 -7.59 -10.50
C HIS A 313 7.91 -8.68 -11.20
N PHE A 314 6.76 -9.07 -10.64
CA PHE A 314 5.85 -10.01 -11.29
C PHE A 314 5.39 -9.50 -12.66
N CYS A 315 4.96 -8.24 -12.74
CA CYS A 315 4.49 -7.65 -13.98
C CYS A 315 5.60 -7.56 -15.03
N ALA A 316 6.81 -7.18 -14.63
CA ALA A 316 7.96 -7.15 -15.52
C ALA A 316 8.32 -8.53 -16.08
N ASP A 317 8.24 -9.57 -15.24
CA ASP A 317 8.50 -10.96 -15.65
C ASP A 317 7.46 -11.51 -16.64
N LYS A 318 6.19 -11.12 -16.47
CA LYS A 318 5.07 -11.58 -17.32
C LYS A 318 4.75 -10.60 -18.48
N GLY A 319 5.48 -9.50 -18.64
CA GLY A 319 5.23 -8.50 -19.68
C GLY A 319 3.90 -7.77 -19.52
N LEU A 320 3.44 -7.58 -18.27
CA LEU A 320 2.18 -6.92 -17.93
C LEU A 320 2.41 -5.49 -17.43
N GLY A 321 1.50 -4.58 -17.76
CA GLY A 321 1.38 -3.30 -17.06
C GLY A 321 0.73 -3.48 -15.68
N CYS A 322 0.75 -2.45 -14.85
CA CYS A 322 0.02 -2.45 -13.59
C CYS A 322 -0.55 -1.07 -13.27
N ILE A 323 -1.87 -1.02 -13.06
CA ILE A 323 -2.59 0.19 -12.62
C ILE A 323 -2.97 0.04 -11.15
N SER A 324 -2.47 0.96 -10.32
CA SER A 324 -2.77 0.98 -8.88
C SER A 324 -3.88 1.97 -8.57
N ILE A 325 -4.88 1.52 -7.82
CA ILE A 325 -6.01 2.30 -7.32
C ILE A 325 -5.79 2.62 -5.84
N ASN A 326 -5.83 3.90 -5.48
CA ASN A 326 -5.83 4.29 -4.07
C ASN A 326 -7.25 4.19 -3.49
N CYS A 327 -7.61 3.02 -2.96
CA CYS A 327 -8.94 2.74 -2.42
C CYS A 327 -9.29 3.63 -1.21
N GLY A 328 -8.31 3.95 -0.36
CA GLY A 328 -8.55 4.84 0.78
C GLY A 328 -9.01 6.25 0.38
N LYS A 329 -8.62 6.72 -0.82
CA LYS A 329 -9.11 7.99 -1.37
C LYS A 329 -10.41 7.82 -2.17
N LEU A 330 -10.60 6.68 -2.84
CA LEU A 330 -11.74 6.44 -3.71
C LEU A 330 -13.01 6.06 -2.93
N PHE A 331 -12.92 5.21 -1.92
CA PHE A 331 -14.06 4.68 -1.16
C PHE A 331 -14.73 5.69 -0.21
N VAL A 332 -14.25 6.94 -0.21
CA VAL A 332 -14.91 8.05 0.49
C VAL A 332 -16.13 8.56 -0.29
N TYR A 333 -16.13 8.39 -1.63
CA TYR A 333 -17.20 8.86 -2.52
C TYR A 333 -18.42 7.95 -2.49
N ASP A 334 -19.51 8.38 -3.12
CA ASP A 334 -20.72 7.58 -3.25
C ASP A 334 -20.53 6.37 -4.19
N PHE A 335 -21.44 5.41 -4.07
CA PHE A 335 -21.35 4.13 -4.79
C PHE A 335 -21.36 4.30 -6.31
N SER A 336 -22.15 5.24 -6.84
CA SER A 336 -22.25 5.50 -8.28
C SER A 336 -20.95 6.08 -8.86
N PHE A 337 -20.27 6.96 -8.11
CA PHE A 337 -18.98 7.49 -8.53
C PHE A 337 -17.90 6.41 -8.51
N VAL A 338 -17.87 5.59 -7.46
CA VAL A 338 -16.90 4.49 -7.32
C VAL A 338 -17.11 3.45 -8.42
N ASP A 339 -18.36 3.10 -8.74
CA ASP A 339 -18.71 2.17 -9.81
C ASP A 339 -18.15 2.62 -11.18
N LYS A 340 -18.37 3.89 -11.52
CA LYS A 340 -17.86 4.47 -12.78
C LYS A 340 -16.33 4.52 -12.82
N ALA A 341 -15.69 4.86 -11.68
CA ALA A 341 -14.24 4.90 -11.59
C ALA A 341 -13.62 3.52 -11.76
N LEU A 342 -14.19 2.49 -11.12
CA LEU A 342 -13.75 1.10 -11.23
C LEU A 342 -13.93 0.56 -12.66
N TRP A 343 -15.08 0.88 -13.30
CA TRP A 343 -15.31 0.54 -14.69
C TRP A 343 -14.25 1.17 -15.61
N ALA A 344 -13.94 2.45 -15.44
CA ALA A 344 -12.93 3.13 -16.24
C ALA A 344 -11.54 2.47 -16.12
N VAL A 345 -11.19 1.99 -14.92
CA VAL A 345 -9.93 1.26 -14.71
C VAL A 345 -9.97 -0.14 -15.31
N SER A 346 -11.07 -0.88 -15.13
CA SER A 346 -11.23 -2.20 -15.74
C SER A 346 -11.00 -2.12 -17.24
N ARG A 347 -11.64 -1.16 -17.91
CA ARG A 347 -11.42 -0.87 -19.32
C ARG A 347 -9.95 -0.61 -19.63
N GLU A 348 -9.30 0.29 -18.88
CA GLU A 348 -7.90 0.63 -19.12
C GLU A 348 -6.96 -0.57 -18.92
N CYS A 349 -7.22 -1.43 -17.94
CA CYS A 349 -6.49 -2.68 -17.75
C CYS A 349 -6.64 -3.64 -18.94
N ILE A 350 -7.84 -3.71 -19.53
CA ILE A 350 -8.08 -4.48 -20.73
C ILE A 350 -7.29 -3.91 -21.91
N LEU A 351 -7.37 -2.60 -22.13
CA LEU A 351 -6.73 -1.91 -23.26
C LEU A 351 -5.20 -2.00 -23.19
N SER A 352 -4.61 -1.74 -22.02
CA SER A 352 -3.17 -1.64 -21.85
C SER A 352 -2.49 -2.96 -21.45
N ASN A 353 -3.20 -4.08 -21.45
CA ASN A 353 -2.69 -5.37 -20.97
C ASN A 353 -2.09 -5.29 -19.57
N SER A 354 -2.83 -4.66 -18.65
CA SER A 354 -2.37 -4.37 -17.30
C SER A 354 -3.16 -5.14 -16.27
N CYS A 355 -2.50 -5.50 -15.17
CA CYS A 355 -3.16 -5.96 -13.96
C CYS A 355 -3.68 -4.76 -13.14
N CYS A 356 -4.59 -5.03 -12.22
CA CYS A 356 -5.13 -4.04 -11.30
C CYS A 356 -4.60 -4.26 -9.88
N CYS A 357 -4.14 -3.20 -9.22
CA CYS A 357 -3.68 -3.23 -7.84
C CYS A 357 -4.55 -2.32 -6.96
N LEU A 358 -5.38 -2.89 -6.10
CA LEU A 358 -6.15 -2.18 -5.08
C LEU A 358 -5.24 -1.88 -3.89
N ASP A 359 -4.87 -0.62 -3.72
CA ASP A 359 -3.91 -0.16 -2.73
C ASP A 359 -4.56 0.63 -1.60
N ASN A 360 -3.82 0.74 -0.47
CA ASN A 360 -4.26 1.48 0.71
C ASN A 360 -5.61 0.98 1.25
N LEU A 361 -5.74 -0.35 1.31
CA LEU A 361 -6.91 -1.02 1.86
C LEU A 361 -6.82 -1.06 3.39
N GLY A 362 -7.86 -0.58 4.03
CA GLY A 362 -8.04 -0.60 5.48
C GLY A 362 -9.38 0.01 5.83
N TYR A 363 -9.96 -0.41 6.95
CA TYR A 363 -11.27 0.07 7.42
C TYR A 363 -11.27 0.24 8.95
N ARG A 364 -12.17 1.07 9.44
CA ARG A 364 -12.54 1.11 10.85
C ARG A 364 -13.71 0.14 11.06
N GLU A 365 -13.82 -0.46 12.25
CA GLU A 365 -14.92 -1.41 12.52
C GLU A 365 -16.32 -0.84 12.24
N GLU A 366 -16.51 0.45 12.50
CA GLU A 366 -17.76 1.18 12.24
C GLU A 366 -18.11 1.26 10.73
N GLU A 367 -17.10 1.21 9.85
CA GLU A 367 -17.23 1.33 8.40
C GLU A 367 -17.09 -0.01 7.67
N LYS A 368 -16.99 -1.11 8.41
CA LYS A 368 -16.69 -2.46 7.91
C LYS A 368 -17.66 -2.87 6.79
N THR A 369 -18.96 -2.76 7.02
CA THR A 369 -19.98 -3.15 6.03
C THR A 369 -19.89 -2.34 4.74
N LYS A 370 -19.65 -1.02 4.85
CA LYS A 370 -19.47 -0.14 3.69
C LYS A 370 -18.21 -0.50 2.91
N PHE A 371 -17.10 -0.75 3.60
CA PHE A 371 -15.85 -1.15 2.99
C PHE A 371 -15.98 -2.44 2.18
N PHE A 372 -16.60 -3.49 2.75
CA PHE A 372 -16.81 -4.74 2.03
C PHE A 372 -17.76 -4.58 0.85
N GLY A 373 -18.79 -3.75 0.96
CA GLY A 373 -19.66 -3.43 -0.19
C GLY A 373 -18.89 -2.80 -1.36
N TYR A 374 -17.90 -1.93 -1.09
CA TYR A 374 -17.02 -1.40 -2.14
C TYR A 374 -16.02 -2.43 -2.67
N MET A 375 -15.54 -3.35 -1.83
CA MET A 375 -14.67 -4.43 -2.26
C MET A 375 -15.41 -5.41 -3.18
N ASP A 376 -16.64 -5.79 -2.85
CA ASP A 376 -17.50 -6.64 -3.68
C ASP A 376 -17.71 -5.98 -5.04
N LEU A 377 -18.07 -4.69 -5.07
CA LEU A 377 -18.20 -3.92 -6.30
C LEU A 377 -16.89 -3.91 -7.11
N ALA A 378 -15.76 -3.68 -6.44
CA ALA A 378 -14.47 -3.64 -7.11
C ALA A 378 -14.12 -4.99 -7.75
N PHE A 379 -14.37 -6.10 -7.05
CA PHE A 379 -14.15 -7.42 -7.60
C PHE A 379 -15.12 -7.75 -8.72
N GLU A 380 -16.40 -7.45 -8.57
CA GLU A 380 -17.39 -7.63 -9.64
C GLU A 380 -16.98 -6.91 -10.93
N LYS A 381 -16.53 -5.67 -10.83
CA LYS A 381 -16.16 -4.87 -12.01
C LYS A 381 -14.79 -5.21 -12.60
N LEU A 382 -13.85 -5.64 -11.77
CA LEU A 382 -12.49 -5.91 -12.21
C LEU A 382 -12.26 -7.38 -12.57
N THR A 383 -13.06 -8.30 -12.04
CA THR A 383 -12.94 -9.73 -12.29
C THR A 383 -13.39 -10.02 -13.70
N SER A 384 -12.48 -9.93 -14.63
CA SER A 384 -12.60 -10.56 -15.95
C SER A 384 -11.59 -11.70 -16.01
N LYS A 385 -11.86 -12.74 -16.80
CA LYS A 385 -10.94 -13.90 -16.95
C LYS A 385 -9.51 -13.53 -17.35
N THR A 386 -9.26 -12.26 -17.65
CA THR A 386 -8.04 -11.78 -18.29
C THR A 386 -7.24 -10.77 -17.45
N ILE A 387 -7.77 -10.26 -16.33
CA ILE A 387 -7.11 -9.23 -15.51
C ILE A 387 -6.76 -9.79 -14.14
N PRO A 388 -5.47 -10.01 -13.81
CA PRO A 388 -5.07 -10.34 -12.45
C PRO A 388 -5.33 -9.14 -11.50
N ILE A 389 -5.94 -9.42 -10.35
CA ILE A 389 -6.24 -8.42 -9.33
C ILE A 389 -5.32 -8.64 -8.12
N PHE A 390 -4.61 -7.60 -7.74
CA PHE A 390 -3.82 -7.58 -6.53
C PHE A 390 -4.45 -6.67 -5.50
N THR A 391 -4.50 -7.09 -4.25
CA THR A 391 -4.87 -6.23 -3.14
C THR A 391 -3.68 -5.99 -2.23
N VAL A 392 -3.50 -4.75 -1.76
CA VAL A 392 -2.37 -4.35 -0.92
C VAL A 392 -2.90 -3.73 0.37
N SER A 393 -2.62 -4.37 1.50
CA SER A 393 -3.05 -3.93 2.82
C SER A 393 -1.92 -4.02 3.85
N LYS A 394 -2.03 -3.28 4.96
CA LYS A 394 -1.08 -3.36 6.08
C LYS A 394 -1.31 -4.63 6.90
N GLU A 395 -2.58 -4.97 7.11
CA GLU A 395 -3.01 -6.12 7.89
C GLU A 395 -3.73 -7.12 6.99
N LYS A 396 -3.80 -8.37 7.43
CA LYS A 396 -4.51 -9.43 6.73
C LYS A 396 -5.99 -9.09 6.64
N LEU A 397 -6.54 -9.02 5.43
CA LEU A 397 -7.96 -8.77 5.21
C LEU A 397 -8.77 -10.03 5.53
N PRO A 398 -9.93 -9.90 6.21
CA PRO A 398 -10.81 -11.03 6.51
C PRO A 398 -11.62 -11.45 5.25
N MET A 399 -10.93 -12.01 4.27
CA MET A 399 -11.50 -12.39 2.96
C MET A 399 -12.55 -13.52 3.05
N LYS A 400 -12.73 -14.17 4.20
CA LYS A 400 -13.76 -15.21 4.40
C LYS A 400 -15.19 -14.72 4.18
N GLU A 401 -15.42 -13.41 4.27
CA GLU A 401 -16.71 -12.79 4.02
C GLU A 401 -17.02 -12.62 2.52
N MET A 402 -16.02 -12.90 1.65
CA MET A 402 -16.07 -12.71 0.19
C MET A 402 -16.03 -14.08 -0.51
N THR A 403 -17.10 -14.85 -0.41
CA THR A 403 -17.15 -16.26 -0.86
C THR A 403 -17.32 -16.46 -2.36
N ALA A 404 -17.55 -15.39 -3.13
CA ALA A 404 -17.85 -15.47 -4.56
C ALA A 404 -16.60 -15.56 -5.46
N PHE A 405 -15.40 -15.37 -4.94
CA PHE A 405 -14.18 -15.25 -5.74
C PHE A 405 -13.06 -16.13 -5.19
N ASP A 406 -12.27 -16.71 -6.10
CA ASP A 406 -11.05 -17.42 -5.76
C ASP A 406 -9.94 -16.44 -5.42
N PHE A 407 -9.36 -16.58 -4.23
CA PHE A 407 -8.30 -15.69 -3.76
C PHE A 407 -7.19 -16.41 -3.01
N THR A 408 -5.98 -15.85 -3.08
CA THR A 408 -4.81 -16.25 -2.28
C THR A 408 -4.34 -15.09 -1.43
N GLN A 409 -3.84 -15.37 -0.22
CA GLN A 409 -3.28 -14.37 0.69
C GLN A 409 -1.81 -14.67 0.97
N LEU A 410 -0.94 -13.73 0.63
CA LEU A 410 0.50 -13.80 0.82
C LEU A 410 0.97 -12.76 1.81
N GLU A 411 1.63 -13.20 2.88
CA GLU A 411 2.32 -12.32 3.80
C GLU A 411 3.70 -11.95 3.25
N LEU A 412 4.04 -10.67 3.28
CA LEU A 412 5.41 -10.20 3.08
C LEU A 412 6.02 -9.87 4.45
N PRO A 413 6.70 -10.84 5.07
CA PRO A 413 7.28 -10.66 6.40
C PRO A 413 8.44 -9.65 6.36
N THR A 414 8.80 -9.17 7.54
CA THR A 414 10.04 -8.40 7.71
C THR A 414 11.23 -9.28 7.33
N PRO A 415 12.17 -8.79 6.51
CA PRO A 415 13.34 -9.55 6.09
C PRO A 415 14.11 -10.14 7.27
N ASN A 416 14.68 -11.33 7.11
CA ASN A 416 15.56 -11.95 8.11
C ASN A 416 16.89 -11.19 8.25
N ASN A 417 17.75 -11.55 9.20
CA ASN A 417 18.97 -10.80 9.48
C ASN A 417 19.93 -10.75 8.28
N SER A 418 20.08 -11.86 7.57
CA SER A 418 20.95 -11.94 6.38
C SER A 418 20.42 -11.11 5.22
N GLU A 419 19.10 -11.17 4.96
CA GLU A 419 18.45 -10.36 3.93
C GLU A 419 18.54 -8.87 4.27
N ARG A 420 18.37 -8.48 5.57
CA ARG A 420 18.54 -7.08 5.97
C ARG A 420 19.96 -6.58 5.79
N GLU A 421 20.95 -7.40 6.11
CA GLU A 421 22.36 -7.06 5.90
C GLU A 421 22.66 -6.83 4.41
N GLU A 422 22.14 -7.70 3.54
CA GLU A 422 22.26 -7.56 2.08
C GLU A 422 21.55 -6.29 1.58
N LEU A 423 20.34 -5.98 2.08
CA LEU A 423 19.61 -4.76 1.77
C LEU A 423 20.35 -3.50 2.21
N TRP A 424 20.93 -3.49 3.44
CA TRP A 424 21.75 -2.38 3.90
C TRP A 424 22.96 -2.17 3.02
N LYS A 425 23.70 -3.24 2.68
CA LYS A 425 24.86 -3.18 1.79
C LYS A 425 24.49 -2.69 0.41
N TYR A 426 23.36 -3.14 -0.15
CA TYR A 426 22.91 -2.72 -1.47
C TYR A 426 22.54 -1.24 -1.50
N TYR A 427 21.64 -0.78 -0.63
CA TYR A 427 21.21 0.61 -0.65
C TYR A 427 22.27 1.59 -0.16
N ALA A 428 23.22 1.16 0.67
CA ALA A 428 24.30 2.01 1.15
C ALA A 428 25.29 2.40 0.03
N GLN A 429 25.36 1.68 -1.08
CA GLN A 429 26.24 1.99 -2.21
C GLN A 429 26.00 3.38 -2.81
N GLU A 430 24.78 3.90 -2.70
CA GLU A 430 24.42 5.23 -3.19
C GLU A 430 24.86 6.37 -2.23
N TYR A 431 25.44 6.04 -1.06
CA TYR A 431 25.72 7.00 0.00
C TYR A 431 27.18 6.90 0.47
N THR A 432 27.78 8.03 0.80
CA THR A 432 29.09 8.06 1.45
C THR A 432 28.90 7.91 2.96
N LEU A 433 29.22 6.72 3.48
CA LEU A 433 29.19 6.43 4.91
C LEU A 433 30.57 6.67 5.54
N ASN A 434 30.59 7.06 6.81
CA ASN A 434 31.83 7.17 7.58
C ASN A 434 32.32 5.77 8.00
N ASN A 435 33.61 5.62 8.30
CA ASN A 435 34.23 4.33 8.66
C ASN A 435 33.73 3.74 9.99
N ASP A 436 33.06 4.54 10.81
CA ASP A 436 32.44 4.13 12.09
C ASP A 436 31.08 3.46 11.92
N VAL A 437 30.54 3.39 10.69
CA VAL A 437 29.25 2.75 10.39
C VAL A 437 29.44 1.27 10.12
N ASP A 438 28.88 0.44 10.98
CA ASP A 438 28.79 -1.00 10.80
C ASP A 438 27.38 -1.41 10.30
N LEU A 439 27.29 -1.86 9.06
CA LEU A 439 26.02 -2.27 8.44
C LEU A 439 25.46 -3.59 9.01
N GLU A 440 26.31 -4.46 9.56
CA GLU A 440 25.87 -5.67 10.25
C GLU A 440 25.20 -5.31 11.60
N GLU A 441 25.78 -4.34 12.33
CA GLU A 441 25.15 -3.79 13.54
C GLU A 441 23.78 -3.20 13.18
N MET A 442 23.69 -2.42 12.09
CA MET A 442 22.43 -1.81 11.64
C MET A 442 21.36 -2.87 11.33
N ALA A 443 21.73 -3.92 10.61
CA ALA A 443 20.83 -5.01 10.26
C ALA A 443 20.33 -5.79 11.48
N THR A 444 21.18 -5.96 12.49
CA THR A 444 20.84 -6.66 13.73
C THR A 444 19.96 -5.80 14.66
N LYS A 445 20.26 -4.50 14.74
CA LYS A 445 19.60 -3.59 15.68
C LYS A 445 18.23 -3.12 15.18
N PHE A 446 18.11 -2.85 13.86
CA PHE A 446 16.89 -2.33 13.27
C PHE A 446 16.20 -3.40 12.42
N LEU A 447 15.05 -3.89 12.90
CA LEU A 447 14.24 -4.87 12.18
C LEU A 447 13.41 -4.15 11.10
N PHE A 448 14.10 -3.57 10.13
CA PHE A 448 13.47 -2.76 9.10
C PHE A 448 13.12 -3.55 7.86
N THR A 449 12.03 -3.13 7.23
CA THR A 449 11.68 -3.50 5.86
C THR A 449 12.60 -2.77 4.88
N ALA A 450 12.71 -3.27 3.66
CA ALA A 450 13.53 -2.67 2.60
C ALA A 450 13.20 -1.17 2.37
N GLY A 451 11.92 -0.81 2.39
CA GLY A 451 11.49 0.58 2.25
C GLY A 451 11.91 1.48 3.41
N LYS A 452 11.91 0.98 4.65
CA LYS A 452 12.40 1.71 5.82
C LYS A 452 13.91 1.90 5.78
N ILE A 453 14.68 0.90 5.34
CA ILE A 453 16.14 1.03 5.14
C ILE A 453 16.43 2.15 4.14
N LYS A 454 15.79 2.11 2.97
CA LYS A 454 15.95 3.16 1.94
C LYS A 454 15.56 4.55 2.45
N SER A 455 14.48 4.66 3.22
CA SER A 455 14.04 5.91 3.83
C SER A 455 15.00 6.43 4.90
N ALA A 456 15.56 5.56 5.75
CA ALA A 456 16.54 5.91 6.78
C ALA A 456 17.83 6.45 6.15
N LEU A 457 18.37 5.78 5.12
CA LEU A 457 19.55 6.24 4.39
C LEU A 457 19.32 7.60 3.71
N ARG A 458 18.17 7.78 3.07
CA ARG A 458 17.81 9.06 2.45
C ARG A 458 17.71 10.18 3.48
N GLN A 459 17.07 9.92 4.63
CA GLN A 459 16.96 10.90 5.71
C GLN A 459 18.31 11.19 6.34
N SER A 460 19.17 10.19 6.54
CA SER A 460 20.51 10.39 7.12
C SER A 460 21.38 11.28 6.23
N LYS A 461 21.28 11.16 4.90
CA LYS A 461 21.95 12.07 3.96
C LYS A 461 21.51 13.52 4.16
N SER A 462 20.20 13.75 4.32
CA SER A 462 19.67 15.10 4.57
C SER A 462 20.13 15.67 5.90
N LEU A 463 20.12 14.86 6.97
CA LEU A 463 20.58 15.27 8.30
C LEU A 463 22.10 15.54 8.31
N ALA A 464 22.90 14.71 7.63
CA ALA A 464 24.35 14.91 7.52
C ALA A 464 24.66 16.22 6.77
N ALA A 465 23.95 16.51 5.68
CA ALA A 465 24.10 17.77 4.96
C ALA A 465 23.75 19.00 5.82
N MET A 466 22.68 18.94 6.63
CA MET A 466 22.31 19.99 7.58
C MET A 466 23.38 20.21 8.66
N ALA A 467 24.08 19.14 9.06
CA ALA A 467 25.15 19.19 10.05
C ALA A 467 26.54 19.44 9.41
N HIS A 468 26.59 19.77 8.11
CA HIS A 468 27.81 20.03 7.33
C HIS A 468 28.80 18.85 7.29
N HIS A 469 28.31 17.61 7.37
CA HIS A 469 29.13 16.42 7.19
C HIS A 469 29.14 15.99 5.71
N ILE A 470 30.33 15.64 5.19
CA ILE A 470 30.50 15.11 3.81
C ILE A 470 30.11 13.64 3.76
N ALA A 471 30.43 12.87 4.79
CA ALA A 471 30.06 11.48 4.96
C ALA A 471 29.07 11.34 6.11
N ILE A 472 28.17 10.35 6.04
CA ILE A 472 27.16 10.10 7.06
C ILE A 472 27.82 9.41 8.27
N PRO A 473 27.93 10.07 9.44
CA PRO A 473 28.45 9.43 10.62
C PRO A 473 27.41 8.50 11.26
N ARG A 474 27.90 7.53 12.05
CA ARG A 474 27.09 6.52 12.72
C ARG A 474 25.93 7.13 13.51
N GLU A 475 26.17 8.18 14.27
CA GLU A 475 25.17 8.84 15.11
C GLU A 475 23.98 9.40 14.30
N ILE A 476 24.28 10.04 13.17
CA ILE A 476 23.23 10.58 12.28
C ILE A 476 22.43 9.46 11.63
N LEU A 477 23.08 8.37 11.22
CA LEU A 477 22.37 7.21 10.67
C LEU A 477 21.45 6.57 11.71
N PHE A 478 21.93 6.41 12.95
CA PHE A 478 21.10 5.93 14.07
C PHE A 478 19.90 6.86 14.33
N GLN A 479 20.13 8.17 14.37
CA GLN A 479 19.05 9.14 14.53
C GLN A 479 18.00 9.01 13.40
N ALA A 480 18.45 8.88 12.15
CA ALA A 480 17.55 8.68 11.01
C ALA A 480 16.76 7.38 11.13
N CYS A 481 17.38 6.29 11.62
CA CYS A 481 16.68 5.04 11.88
C CYS A 481 15.60 5.19 12.96
N TYR A 482 15.91 5.83 14.08
CA TYR A 482 14.92 6.07 15.12
C TYR A 482 13.76 6.98 14.66
N ASN A 483 14.04 7.90 13.74
CA ASN A 483 12.99 8.73 13.14
C ASN A 483 12.02 7.95 12.22
N GLN A 484 12.36 6.68 11.85
CA GLN A 484 11.44 5.80 11.12
C GLN A 484 10.41 5.12 12.03
N MET A 485 10.42 5.37 13.32
CA MET A 485 9.39 4.88 14.24
C MET A 485 8.03 5.49 13.88
N SER A 486 6.99 4.70 14.07
CA SER A 486 5.64 5.18 13.76
C SER A 486 5.22 6.33 14.67
N HIS A 487 4.45 7.24 14.13
CA HIS A 487 3.86 8.34 14.90
C HIS A 487 2.95 7.85 16.02
N GLU A 488 2.35 6.67 15.87
CA GLU A 488 1.48 6.03 16.86
C GLU A 488 2.22 5.71 18.17
N LEU A 489 3.47 5.19 18.09
CA LEU A 489 4.27 4.96 19.28
C LEU A 489 4.59 6.27 20.01
N THR A 490 4.96 7.32 19.27
CA THR A 490 5.32 8.63 19.85
C THR A 490 4.13 9.35 20.49
N GLN A 491 2.90 9.02 20.13
CA GLN A 491 1.70 9.52 20.80
C GLN A 491 1.46 8.88 22.18
N LYS A 492 1.83 7.61 22.34
CA LYS A 492 1.55 6.81 23.54
C LYS A 492 2.78 6.61 24.45
N ALA A 493 3.98 6.92 23.97
CA ALA A 493 5.22 6.84 24.72
C ALA A 493 6.07 8.08 24.49
N THR A 494 6.76 8.53 25.55
CA THR A 494 7.62 9.72 25.52
C THR A 494 9.08 9.29 25.53
N LYS A 495 9.87 9.76 24.55
CA LYS A 495 11.30 9.53 24.52
C LYS A 495 11.98 10.24 25.70
N ILE A 496 12.79 9.53 26.45
CA ILE A 496 13.62 10.06 27.55
C ILE A 496 15.08 10.00 27.13
N LYS A 497 15.79 11.10 27.26
CA LYS A 497 17.25 11.12 27.05
C LYS A 497 17.93 10.41 28.23
N ALA A 498 18.59 9.29 27.95
CA ALA A 498 19.32 8.51 28.94
C ALA A 498 20.67 9.20 29.26
N ASN A 499 20.68 10.08 30.24
CA ASN A 499 21.89 10.86 30.62
C ASN A 499 22.68 10.24 31.77
N PHE A 500 22.11 9.28 32.49
CA PHE A 500 22.75 8.69 33.67
C PHE A 500 23.55 7.44 33.31
N THR A 501 24.68 7.27 34.05
CA THR A 501 25.60 6.15 33.92
C THR A 501 25.63 5.33 35.21
N TRP A 502 26.39 4.25 35.21
CA TRP A 502 26.59 3.43 36.43
C TRP A 502 27.24 4.19 37.59
N ASP A 503 27.89 5.31 37.35
CA ASP A 503 28.56 6.12 38.38
C ASP A 503 27.59 7.07 39.06
N ASP A 504 26.45 7.36 38.43
CA ASP A 504 25.43 8.25 38.97
C ASP A 504 24.44 7.54 39.90
N ILE A 505 24.35 6.22 39.83
CA ILE A 505 23.40 5.45 40.62
C ILE A 505 24.04 4.73 41.78
N VAL A 506 23.54 5.00 42.98
CA VAL A 506 23.97 4.34 44.20
C VAL A 506 23.03 3.17 44.50
N MET A 507 23.59 1.96 44.56
CA MET A 507 22.84 0.74 44.82
C MET A 507 23.74 -0.33 45.46
N ASN A 508 23.13 -1.35 46.03
CA ASN A 508 23.84 -2.50 46.58
C ASN A 508 24.71 -3.18 45.48
N PRO A 509 25.94 -3.59 45.80
CA PRO A 509 26.86 -4.28 44.86
C PRO A 509 26.22 -5.49 44.17
N ASP A 510 25.48 -6.32 44.88
CA ASP A 510 24.84 -7.51 44.33
C ASP A 510 23.74 -7.15 43.27
N GLN A 511 22.98 -6.09 43.57
CA GLN A 511 21.99 -5.58 42.60
C GLN A 511 22.65 -5.00 41.35
N ARG A 512 23.76 -4.26 41.54
CA ARG A 512 24.55 -3.72 40.43
C ARG A 512 25.10 -4.84 39.54
N GLN A 513 25.68 -5.87 40.17
CA GLN A 513 26.19 -7.04 39.44
C GLN A 513 25.07 -7.76 38.68
N SER A 514 23.92 -7.95 39.29
CA SER A 514 22.74 -8.60 38.64
C SER A 514 22.29 -7.80 37.41
N LEU A 515 22.23 -6.46 37.50
CA LEU A 515 21.83 -5.62 36.36
C LEU A 515 22.91 -5.53 35.27
N GLN A 516 24.19 -5.56 35.65
CA GLN A 516 25.30 -5.67 34.69
C GLN A 516 25.27 -6.99 33.95
N TYR A 517 24.98 -8.11 34.62
CA TYR A 517 24.78 -9.40 34.00
C TYR A 517 23.56 -9.38 33.05
N ALA A 518 22.50 -8.70 33.41
CA ALA A 518 21.36 -8.48 32.51
C ALA A 518 21.76 -7.75 31.20
N CYS A 519 22.60 -6.71 31.32
CA CYS A 519 23.15 -6.02 30.15
C CYS A 519 24.04 -6.94 29.30
N ASP A 520 24.86 -7.78 29.92
CA ASP A 520 25.71 -8.73 29.22
C ASP A 520 24.94 -9.80 28.47
N GLN A 521 23.78 -10.26 29.01
CA GLN A 521 22.87 -11.15 28.27
C GLN A 521 22.40 -10.52 26.96
N MET A 522 22.11 -9.23 26.96
CA MET A 522 21.72 -8.52 25.72
C MET A 522 22.89 -8.32 24.76
N ARG A 523 24.08 -7.99 25.25
CA ARG A 523 25.28 -7.80 24.41
C ARG A 523 25.70 -9.08 23.69
N TYR A 524 25.72 -10.19 24.41
CA TYR A 524 26.19 -11.47 23.88
C TYR A 524 25.07 -12.34 23.29
N ARG A 525 23.87 -11.78 23.17
CA ARG A 525 22.68 -12.49 22.71
C ARG A 525 22.88 -13.18 21.36
N LYS A 526 23.42 -12.48 20.35
CA LYS A 526 23.68 -13.03 19.02
C LYS A 526 24.60 -14.25 19.10
N LYS A 527 25.71 -14.13 19.86
CA LYS A 527 26.67 -15.22 20.04
C LYS A 527 26.03 -16.47 20.65
N VAL A 528 25.21 -16.31 21.69
CA VAL A 528 24.61 -17.44 22.41
C VAL A 528 23.43 -18.02 21.61
N LEU A 529 22.50 -17.17 21.13
CA LEU A 529 21.29 -17.65 20.51
C LEU A 529 21.53 -18.18 19.09
N GLU A 530 22.36 -17.50 18.29
CA GLU A 530 22.58 -17.85 16.88
C GLU A 530 23.80 -18.76 16.72
N ASN A 531 25.02 -18.34 17.20
CA ASN A 531 26.24 -19.09 16.94
C ASN A 531 26.32 -20.38 17.75
N TRP A 532 25.69 -20.43 18.94
CA TRP A 532 25.62 -21.63 19.78
C TRP A 532 24.30 -22.39 19.63
N ASP A 533 23.46 -22.04 18.66
CA ASP A 533 22.18 -22.72 18.31
C ASP A 533 21.14 -22.79 19.45
N TYR A 534 21.24 -21.94 20.49
CA TYR A 534 20.26 -21.93 21.57
C TYR A 534 18.84 -21.56 21.08
N ASN A 535 18.71 -20.84 19.95
CA ASN A 535 17.43 -20.52 19.33
C ASN A 535 16.58 -21.76 19.02
N LYS A 536 17.19 -22.88 18.66
CA LYS A 536 16.49 -24.14 18.33
C LYS A 536 15.83 -24.76 19.56
N LYS A 537 16.47 -24.59 20.73
CA LYS A 537 16.02 -25.22 21.99
C LYS A 537 15.13 -24.28 22.83
N TYR A 538 15.35 -22.97 22.74
CA TYR A 538 14.66 -21.95 23.52
C TYR A 538 14.00 -20.91 22.60
N PRO A 539 12.80 -21.20 22.05
CA PRO A 539 12.14 -20.33 21.07
C PRO A 539 11.51 -19.08 21.69
N TYR A 540 11.29 -19.04 23.00
CA TYR A 540 10.59 -17.95 23.72
C TYR A 540 11.48 -17.28 24.76
N GLY A 541 11.04 -16.08 25.22
CA GLY A 541 11.66 -15.37 26.34
C GLY A 541 13.08 -14.89 26.05
N ARG A 542 13.34 -14.38 24.85
CA ARG A 542 14.68 -13.96 24.43
C ARG A 542 15.04 -12.55 24.86
N GLY A 543 14.05 -11.70 25.15
CA GLY A 543 14.23 -10.32 25.60
C GLY A 543 14.71 -10.23 27.03
N LEU A 544 14.96 -9.01 27.47
CA LEU A 544 15.30 -8.67 28.86
C LEU A 544 14.09 -8.02 29.53
N SER A 545 13.54 -8.66 30.56
CA SER A 545 12.47 -8.08 31.40
C SER A 545 13.01 -7.83 32.81
N VAL A 546 12.91 -6.58 33.26
CA VAL A 546 13.39 -6.12 34.56
C VAL A 546 12.25 -5.51 35.35
N LEU A 547 11.99 -5.98 36.55
CA LEU A 547 11.05 -5.38 37.50
C LEU A 547 11.79 -4.64 38.59
N LEU A 548 11.55 -3.34 38.69
CA LEU A 548 12.10 -2.46 39.72
C LEU A 548 10.99 -2.10 40.71
N PHE A 549 11.15 -2.42 41.98
CA PHE A 549 10.17 -2.04 43.00
C PHE A 549 10.81 -1.43 44.22
N GLY A 550 10.08 -0.59 44.96
CA GLY A 550 10.58 0.09 46.14
C GLY A 550 9.93 1.44 46.35
N ALA A 551 10.28 2.12 47.43
CA ALA A 551 9.72 3.43 47.79
C ALA A 551 9.91 4.48 46.68
N PRO A 552 9.02 5.48 46.55
CA PRO A 552 9.20 6.58 45.60
C PRO A 552 10.52 7.35 45.94
N GLY A 553 11.22 7.82 44.88
CA GLY A 553 12.45 8.56 45.02
C GLY A 553 13.72 7.75 45.31
N THR A 554 13.68 6.41 45.24
CA THR A 554 14.83 5.52 45.47
C THR A 554 15.75 5.31 44.26
N GLY A 555 15.36 5.81 43.07
CA GLY A 555 16.22 5.74 41.86
C GLY A 555 15.73 4.77 40.76
N LYS A 556 14.54 4.23 40.83
CA LYS A 556 13.99 3.29 39.80
C LYS A 556 14.02 3.84 38.37
N SER A 557 13.53 5.06 38.15
CA SER A 557 13.54 5.71 36.82
C SER A 557 14.96 6.09 36.36
N MET A 558 15.89 6.36 37.30
CA MET A 558 17.30 6.54 37.00
C MET A 558 17.95 5.23 36.55
N CYS A 559 17.63 4.12 37.21
CA CYS A 559 18.08 2.78 36.81
C CYS A 559 17.67 2.41 35.37
N ALA A 560 16.43 2.72 34.98
CA ALA A 560 15.98 2.51 33.59
C ALA A 560 16.83 3.31 32.58
N GLN A 561 17.23 4.54 32.90
CA GLN A 561 18.12 5.34 32.08
C GLN A 561 19.54 4.75 32.02
N VAL A 562 20.09 4.30 33.18
CA VAL A 562 21.41 3.66 33.25
C VAL A 562 21.44 2.39 32.36
N LEU A 563 20.39 1.56 32.41
CA LEU A 563 20.28 0.37 31.58
C LEU A 563 20.23 0.72 30.09
N ALA A 564 19.43 1.71 29.72
CA ALA A 564 19.32 2.16 28.34
C ALA A 564 20.65 2.69 27.80
N ASN A 565 21.35 3.50 28.60
CA ASN A 565 22.65 4.04 28.25
C ASN A 565 23.72 2.92 28.14
N ALA A 566 23.78 2.01 29.12
CA ALA A 566 24.74 0.89 29.11
C ALA A 566 24.55 -0.05 27.90
N LEU A 567 23.33 -0.17 27.37
CA LEU A 567 22.99 -0.96 26.20
C LEU A 567 23.05 -0.15 24.89
N ASN A 568 23.28 1.16 24.97
CA ASN A 568 23.23 2.08 23.83
C ASN A 568 21.90 1.98 23.06
N LEU A 569 20.78 1.95 23.81
CA LEU A 569 19.41 1.89 23.30
C LEU A 569 18.65 3.14 23.70
N GLU A 570 17.70 3.56 22.86
CA GLU A 570 16.78 4.64 23.20
C GLU A 570 15.75 4.19 24.24
N LEU A 571 15.41 5.11 25.17
CA LEU A 571 14.47 4.87 26.24
C LEU A 571 13.13 5.56 25.94
N TYR A 572 12.06 4.79 25.93
CA TYR A 572 10.70 5.29 25.77
C TYR A 572 9.87 4.99 27.01
N ARG A 573 9.42 6.03 27.72
CA ARG A 573 8.48 5.90 28.81
C ARG A 573 7.06 5.81 28.28
N VAL A 574 6.41 4.68 28.54
CA VAL A 574 5.01 4.45 28.18
C VAL A 574 4.11 5.19 29.16
N ASP A 575 3.24 6.05 28.63
CA ASP A 575 2.27 6.79 29.41
C ASP A 575 0.99 5.94 29.57
N LEU A 576 0.90 5.27 30.72
CA LEU A 576 -0.21 4.36 30.98
C LEU A 576 -1.59 5.07 31.00
N SER A 577 -1.62 6.38 31.29
CA SER A 577 -2.85 7.17 31.26
C SER A 577 -3.41 7.34 29.85
N LYS A 578 -2.53 7.31 28.84
CA LYS A 578 -2.90 7.39 27.41
C LYS A 578 -3.14 6.02 26.78
N VAL A 579 -2.73 4.95 27.45
CA VAL A 579 -2.87 3.58 27.01
C VAL A 579 -4.20 2.97 27.50
N VAL A 580 -4.57 3.30 28.73
CA VAL A 580 -5.82 2.81 29.34
C VAL A 580 -7.00 3.63 28.82
N ASP A 581 -7.78 3.05 27.92
CA ASP A 581 -8.99 3.66 27.36
C ASP A 581 -10.26 3.15 28.10
N LYS A 582 -11.35 3.91 28.00
CA LYS A 582 -12.66 3.56 28.54
C LYS A 582 -13.37 2.48 27.69
N TYR A 583 -12.98 2.35 26.42
CA TYR A 583 -13.57 1.39 25.50
C TYR A 583 -12.91 0.02 25.60
N VAL A 584 -13.74 -1.03 25.60
CA VAL A 584 -13.28 -2.43 25.65
C VAL A 584 -12.50 -2.75 24.37
N GLY A 585 -11.30 -3.31 24.53
CA GLY A 585 -10.43 -3.71 23.41
C GLY A 585 -9.44 -2.66 22.91
N GLU A 586 -9.65 -1.35 23.14
CA GLU A 586 -8.71 -0.31 22.67
C GLU A 586 -7.41 -0.28 23.49
N THR A 587 -7.48 -0.61 24.78
CA THR A 587 -6.29 -0.76 25.64
C THR A 587 -5.40 -1.90 25.14
N GLU A 588 -5.98 -3.04 24.81
CA GLU A 588 -5.30 -4.23 24.31
C GLU A 588 -4.62 -3.95 22.97
N LYS A 589 -5.31 -3.31 22.04
CA LYS A 589 -4.75 -2.88 20.76
C LYS A 589 -3.57 -1.91 20.95
N SER A 590 -3.70 -0.99 21.89
CA SER A 590 -2.65 0.01 22.20
C SER A 590 -1.39 -0.65 22.77
N ILE A 591 -1.53 -1.61 23.70
CA ILE A 591 -0.40 -2.36 24.26
C ILE A 591 0.32 -3.14 23.17
N SER A 592 -0.39 -3.97 22.40
CA SER A 592 0.20 -4.77 21.32
C SER A 592 0.87 -3.89 20.25
N MET A 593 0.30 -2.73 19.93
CA MET A 593 0.91 -1.78 18.99
C MET A 593 2.22 -1.21 19.53
N ILE A 594 2.29 -0.82 20.82
CA ILE A 594 3.52 -0.29 21.43
C ILE A 594 4.65 -1.31 21.34
N PHE A 595 4.39 -2.58 21.70
CA PHE A 595 5.41 -3.63 21.64
C PHE A 595 5.82 -3.96 20.21
N ARG A 596 4.88 -4.00 19.27
CA ARG A 596 5.14 -4.23 17.84
C ARG A 596 6.05 -3.16 17.25
N GLU A 597 5.79 -1.88 17.54
CA GLU A 597 6.60 -0.78 17.03
C GLU A 597 7.97 -0.70 17.73
N ALA A 598 8.01 -0.93 19.03
CA ALA A 598 9.26 -0.98 19.79
C ALA A 598 10.19 -2.09 19.32
N LYS A 599 9.64 -3.24 18.90
CA LYS A 599 10.41 -4.36 18.35
C LYS A 599 11.18 -3.97 17.08
N LYS A 600 10.61 -3.12 16.23
CA LYS A 600 11.22 -2.69 14.96
C LYS A 600 12.52 -1.90 15.15
N CYS A 601 12.63 -1.14 16.25
CA CYS A 601 13.79 -0.29 16.53
C CYS A 601 14.62 -0.77 17.73
N ASN A 602 14.25 -1.90 18.35
CA ASN A 602 14.94 -2.47 19.50
C ASN A 602 15.21 -1.43 20.60
N VAL A 603 14.16 -0.79 21.10
CA VAL A 603 14.23 0.26 22.14
C VAL A 603 14.00 -0.33 23.53
N VAL A 604 14.34 0.44 24.57
CA VAL A 604 13.95 0.15 25.94
C VAL A 604 12.56 0.71 26.19
N LEU A 605 11.59 -0.14 26.51
CA LEU A 605 10.28 0.28 26.99
C LEU A 605 10.31 0.39 28.49
N PHE A 606 10.00 1.56 29.00
CA PHE A 606 9.90 1.83 30.44
C PHE A 606 8.46 2.11 30.84
N PHE A 607 7.92 1.21 31.65
CA PHE A 607 6.57 1.31 32.23
C PHE A 607 6.71 1.82 33.66
N ASP A 608 6.43 3.10 33.87
CA ASP A 608 6.46 3.72 35.20
C ASP A 608 5.08 3.61 35.88
N GLU A 609 5.06 3.51 37.21
CA GLU A 609 3.82 3.42 38.01
C GLU A 609 2.88 2.27 37.54
N CYS A 610 3.45 1.09 37.30
CA CYS A 610 2.72 -0.06 36.80
C CYS A 610 1.65 -0.61 37.77
N ASP A 611 1.60 -0.13 39.01
CA ASP A 611 0.66 -0.55 40.04
C ASP A 611 -0.81 -0.39 39.60
N THR A 612 -1.09 0.58 38.74
CA THR A 612 -2.43 0.80 38.17
C THR A 612 -2.90 -0.34 37.26
N LEU A 613 -1.96 -1.07 36.66
CA LEU A 613 -2.25 -2.24 35.79
C LEU A 613 -2.13 -3.56 36.54
N PHE A 614 -1.52 -3.60 37.73
CA PHE A 614 -1.15 -4.82 38.45
C PHE A 614 -2.02 -5.10 39.69
N ALA A 615 -3.12 -4.37 39.88
CA ALA A 615 -3.99 -4.54 41.03
C ALA A 615 -4.37 -6.02 41.23
N LYS A 616 -4.18 -6.51 42.48
CA LYS A 616 -4.57 -7.89 42.88
C LYS A 616 -6.01 -8.19 42.48
N ARG A 617 -6.22 -9.42 42.09
CA ARG A 617 -7.56 -10.00 41.91
C ARG A 617 -8.35 -9.83 43.21
N SER A 618 -9.33 -8.94 43.22
CA SER A 618 -10.32 -8.92 44.31
C SER A 618 -11.41 -9.94 43.96
N ASP A 619 -11.81 -10.76 44.92
CA ASP A 619 -12.79 -11.84 44.72
C ASP A 619 -14.24 -11.36 44.55
N ASP A 620 -14.49 -10.05 44.46
CA ASP A 620 -15.82 -9.47 44.29
C ASP A 620 -16.20 -9.35 42.81
N GLY A 621 -17.09 -10.20 42.35
CA GLY A 621 -17.48 -10.50 40.97
C GLY A 621 -18.19 -9.40 40.16
N GLY A 622 -17.57 -8.25 39.90
CA GLY A 622 -18.11 -7.21 39.02
C GLY A 622 -17.55 -7.24 37.61
N SER A 623 -18.34 -6.89 36.59
CA SER A 623 -18.00 -6.89 35.17
C SER A 623 -16.77 -6.02 34.79
N GLY A 624 -16.37 -5.04 35.61
CA GLY A 624 -15.16 -4.24 35.43
C GLY A 624 -13.84 -4.99 35.69
N GLN A 625 -13.89 -6.12 36.44
CA GLN A 625 -12.71 -6.87 36.88
C GLN A 625 -12.20 -7.86 35.81
N ALA A 626 -13.09 -8.44 35.03
CA ALA A 626 -12.72 -9.30 33.91
C ALA A 626 -11.87 -8.53 32.87
N SER A 627 -12.22 -7.29 32.64
CA SER A 627 -11.47 -6.40 31.72
C SER A 627 -10.07 -6.04 32.27
N SER A 628 -9.93 -5.82 33.58
CA SER A 628 -8.61 -5.50 34.17
C SER A 628 -7.66 -6.71 34.14
N ASN A 629 -8.18 -7.91 34.42
CA ASN A 629 -7.40 -9.15 34.38
C ASN A 629 -6.87 -9.46 32.96
N ASN A 630 -7.68 -9.21 31.93
CA ASN A 630 -7.28 -9.40 30.53
C ASN A 630 -6.16 -8.45 30.12
N LYS A 631 -6.22 -7.17 30.52
CA LYS A 631 -5.17 -6.16 30.25
C LYS A 631 -3.83 -6.55 30.84
N THR A 632 -3.85 -7.01 32.09
CA THR A 632 -2.68 -7.48 32.83
C THR A 632 -2.07 -8.73 32.19
N ALA A 633 -2.90 -9.71 31.82
CA ALA A 633 -2.44 -10.93 31.16
C ALA A 633 -1.81 -10.64 29.79
N LEU A 634 -2.40 -9.73 29.00
CA LEU A 634 -1.86 -9.32 27.70
C LEU A 634 -0.52 -8.60 27.86
N LEU A 635 -0.41 -7.64 28.79
CA LEU A 635 0.86 -6.96 29.03
C LEU A 635 1.98 -7.95 29.37
N LEU A 636 1.71 -8.94 30.22
CA LEU A 636 2.67 -9.98 30.56
C LEU A 636 3.05 -10.83 29.34
N GLN A 637 2.09 -11.20 28.52
CA GLN A 637 2.32 -11.93 27.29
C GLN A 637 3.22 -11.13 26.32
N GLU A 638 2.93 -9.85 26.14
CA GLU A 638 3.73 -8.97 25.27
C GLU A 638 5.14 -8.75 25.83
N VAL A 639 5.30 -8.59 27.14
CA VAL A 639 6.62 -8.50 27.79
C VAL A 639 7.44 -9.77 27.58
N GLU A 640 6.82 -10.96 27.69
CA GLU A 640 7.49 -12.23 27.42
C GLU A 640 7.87 -12.43 25.94
N ALA A 641 6.99 -11.99 25.04
CA ALA A 641 7.19 -12.08 23.60
C ALA A 641 8.13 -11.00 23.04
N TYR A 642 8.37 -9.94 23.82
CA TYR A 642 9.22 -8.82 23.38
C TYR A 642 10.68 -9.20 23.46
N ASP A 643 11.33 -9.27 22.32
CA ASP A 643 12.75 -9.62 22.22
C ASP A 643 13.72 -8.47 22.62
N GLY A 644 13.21 -7.27 22.87
CA GLY A 644 13.97 -6.10 23.33
C GLY A 644 14.10 -6.04 24.85
N VAL A 645 14.14 -4.82 25.39
CA VAL A 645 14.29 -4.55 26.83
C VAL A 645 13.02 -3.90 27.37
N SER A 646 12.39 -4.54 28.35
CA SER A 646 11.26 -4.00 29.11
C SER A 646 11.66 -3.75 30.55
N VAL A 647 11.46 -2.54 31.02
CA VAL A 647 11.70 -2.14 32.42
C VAL A 647 10.37 -1.71 33.01
N LEU A 648 9.92 -2.39 34.06
CA LEU A 648 8.68 -2.10 34.77
C LEU A 648 9.03 -1.55 36.15
N ALA A 649 8.42 -0.44 36.58
CA ALA A 649 8.64 0.16 37.88
C ALA A 649 7.33 0.30 38.64
N THR A 650 7.36 -0.04 39.94
CA THR A 650 6.23 0.12 40.85
C THR A 650 6.66 0.57 42.24
N ASN A 651 5.77 1.24 42.93
CA ASN A 651 5.99 1.67 44.31
C ASN A 651 5.47 0.64 45.34
N TYR A 652 4.61 -0.32 44.95
CA TYR A 652 3.86 -1.20 45.83
C TYR A 652 4.09 -2.68 45.52
N LYS A 653 5.01 -3.32 46.23
CA LYS A 653 5.27 -4.78 46.13
C LYS A 653 4.01 -5.64 46.37
N HIS A 654 3.20 -5.23 47.33
CA HIS A 654 2.04 -6.03 47.78
C HIS A 654 0.87 -6.05 46.79
N ASN A 655 0.85 -5.13 45.83
CA ASN A 655 -0.19 -5.06 44.80
C ASN A 655 0.12 -5.90 43.56
N ILE A 656 1.34 -6.45 43.44
CA ILE A 656 1.75 -7.24 42.29
C ILE A 656 1.28 -8.68 42.45
N ASP A 657 0.60 -9.24 41.43
CA ASP A 657 0.26 -10.66 41.36
C ASP A 657 1.56 -11.50 41.31
N PRO A 658 1.67 -12.60 42.12
CA PRO A 658 2.82 -13.50 42.11
C PRO A 658 3.17 -14.06 40.71
N ALA A 659 2.23 -14.09 39.76
CA ALA A 659 2.49 -14.48 38.40
C ALA A 659 3.49 -13.58 37.64
N PHE A 660 3.60 -12.31 38.06
CA PHE A 660 4.60 -11.37 37.50
C PHE A 660 6.02 -11.76 37.88
N PHE A 661 6.23 -12.11 39.14
CA PHE A 661 7.58 -12.46 39.62
C PHE A 661 8.16 -13.67 38.88
N ARG A 662 7.32 -14.61 38.43
CA ARG A 662 7.77 -15.79 37.67
C ARG A 662 8.11 -15.49 36.22
N ARG A 663 7.61 -14.38 35.67
CA ARG A 663 7.78 -14.01 34.26
C ARG A 663 8.86 -12.94 34.06
N MET A 664 9.30 -12.26 35.12
CA MET A 664 10.40 -11.31 35.04
C MET A 664 11.75 -12.03 35.17
N LYS A 665 12.68 -11.74 34.27
CA LYS A 665 14.03 -12.32 34.33
C LYS A 665 14.87 -11.76 35.47
N PHE A 666 14.72 -10.47 35.72
CA PHE A 666 15.44 -9.77 36.78
C PHE A 666 14.46 -8.99 37.64
N ILE A 667 14.66 -9.07 38.94
CA ILE A 667 13.82 -8.41 39.94
C ILE A 667 14.76 -7.68 40.91
N VAL A 668 14.62 -6.36 41.00
CA VAL A 668 15.51 -5.50 41.84
C VAL A 668 14.68 -4.69 42.80
N GLU A 669 14.94 -4.86 44.09
CA GLU A 669 14.30 -4.12 45.17
C GLU A 669 15.12 -2.90 45.54
N PHE A 670 14.59 -1.70 45.38
CA PHE A 670 15.18 -0.46 45.84
C PHE A 670 14.75 -0.21 47.28
N GLN A 671 15.55 -0.67 48.19
CA GLN A 671 15.32 -0.48 49.65
C GLN A 671 15.58 0.94 50.08
N GLN A 672 15.11 1.31 51.29
CA GLN A 672 15.52 2.57 51.91
C GLN A 672 17.01 2.51 52.21
N PRO A 673 17.74 3.58 51.89
CA PRO A 673 19.20 3.59 52.07
C PRO A 673 19.57 3.57 53.57
N ASP A 674 20.56 2.75 53.94
CA ASP A 674 21.18 2.77 55.24
C ASP A 674 22.07 4.03 55.42
N PRO A 675 22.59 4.32 56.61
CA PRO A 675 23.40 5.53 56.84
C PRO A 675 24.61 5.64 55.92
N GLU A 676 25.30 4.53 55.62
CA GLU A 676 26.46 4.52 54.72
C GLU A 676 26.03 4.84 53.26
N THR A 677 24.97 4.24 52.81
CA THR A 677 24.40 4.55 51.49
C THR A 677 23.92 5.99 51.41
N ARG A 678 23.30 6.52 52.47
CA ARG A 678 22.90 7.94 52.54
C ARG A 678 24.10 8.87 52.47
N TYR A 679 25.20 8.53 53.17
CA TYR A 679 26.44 9.32 53.10
C TYR A 679 26.98 9.38 51.67
N ILE A 680 27.01 8.27 50.97
CA ILE A 680 27.40 8.21 49.57
C ILE A 680 26.44 9.06 48.70
N LEU A 681 25.10 8.93 48.93
CA LEU A 681 24.09 9.71 48.21
C LEU A 681 24.25 11.21 48.40
N TRP A 682 24.48 11.67 49.64
CA TRP A 682 24.78 13.09 49.92
C TRP A 682 26.04 13.58 49.19
N THR A 683 27.10 12.80 49.26
CA THR A 683 28.40 13.15 48.65
C THR A 683 28.33 13.17 47.13
N THR A 684 27.64 12.20 46.51
CA THR A 684 27.54 12.11 45.05
C THR A 684 26.52 13.07 44.46
N THR A 685 25.49 13.45 45.23
CA THR A 685 24.44 14.37 44.74
C THR A 685 24.92 15.82 44.76
N ILE A 686 25.86 16.18 45.61
CA ILE A 686 26.45 17.53 45.64
C ILE A 686 27.43 17.68 44.47
N PRO A 687 27.17 18.61 43.51
CA PRO A 687 28.09 18.82 42.38
C PRO A 687 29.49 19.25 42.85
N LYS A 688 30.52 18.71 42.18
CA LYS A 688 31.93 19.03 42.52
C LYS A 688 32.27 20.53 42.49
N GLY A 689 31.53 21.33 41.74
CA GLY A 689 31.70 22.79 41.66
C GLY A 689 30.96 23.57 42.74
N THR A 690 30.24 22.89 43.65
CA THR A 690 29.49 23.57 44.72
C THR A 690 30.48 24.11 45.78
N PRO A 691 30.49 25.44 46.09
CA PRO A 691 31.35 26.00 47.11
C PRO A 691 30.82 25.67 48.51
N LEU A 692 31.25 24.53 49.06
CA LEU A 692 30.89 24.12 50.40
C LEU A 692 31.69 24.89 51.47
N ALA A 693 31.03 25.25 52.56
CA ALA A 693 31.69 25.79 53.76
C ALA A 693 32.22 24.64 54.64
N ASP A 694 33.22 24.93 55.44
CA ASP A 694 33.85 23.92 56.29
C ASP A 694 32.95 23.42 57.42
N ASP A 695 31.83 24.10 57.69
CA ASP A 695 30.83 23.75 58.69
C ASP A 695 29.85 22.68 58.28
N VAL A 696 29.89 22.22 57.01
CA VAL A 696 28.94 21.21 56.46
C VAL A 696 29.35 19.80 56.89
N ASP A 697 28.58 19.23 57.82
CA ASP A 697 28.76 17.86 58.29
C ASP A 697 27.82 16.88 57.52
N ILE A 698 28.34 16.33 56.41
CA ILE A 698 27.59 15.37 55.58
C ILE A 698 27.31 14.08 56.35
N ARG A 699 28.20 13.69 57.28
CA ARG A 699 28.01 12.48 58.07
C ARG A 699 26.81 12.62 59.01
N PHE A 700 26.69 13.74 59.69
CA PHE A 700 25.52 14.06 60.50
C PHE A 700 24.23 14.04 59.68
N LEU A 701 24.24 14.64 58.47
CA LEU A 701 23.07 14.61 57.59
C LEU A 701 22.67 13.19 57.23
N ALA A 702 23.63 12.33 56.92
CA ALA A 702 23.40 10.95 56.57
C ALA A 702 22.92 10.08 57.73
N ASP A 703 23.48 10.23 58.91
CA ASP A 703 23.10 9.41 60.07
C ASP A 703 21.76 9.80 60.66
N ARG A 704 21.46 11.11 60.68
CA ARG A 704 20.28 11.63 61.35
C ARG A 704 18.99 11.62 60.52
N PHE A 705 19.10 11.90 59.22
CA PHE A 705 17.90 12.06 58.36
C PHE A 705 17.71 10.85 57.45
N GLU A 706 16.65 10.07 57.72
CA GLU A 706 16.25 8.88 56.94
C GLU A 706 15.61 9.31 55.60
N PHE A 707 16.40 9.88 54.70
CA PHE A 707 15.97 10.34 53.40
C PHE A 707 16.34 9.36 52.27
N VAL A 708 15.46 9.22 51.29
CA VAL A 708 15.76 8.55 50.04
C VAL A 708 16.46 9.53 49.07
N GLY A 709 17.07 9.00 48.01
CA GLY A 709 17.84 9.82 47.07
C GLY A 709 17.06 11.02 46.49
N GLY A 710 15.76 10.88 46.25
CA GLY A 710 14.88 11.98 45.81
C GLY A 710 14.78 13.13 46.81
N ASN A 711 14.66 12.82 48.13
CA ASN A 711 14.64 13.84 49.20
C ASN A 711 16.01 14.52 49.31
N ILE A 712 17.12 13.73 49.30
CA ILE A 712 18.47 14.24 49.35
C ILE A 712 18.73 15.22 48.22
N LYS A 713 18.37 14.84 46.98
CA LYS A 713 18.47 15.71 45.79
C LYS A 713 17.74 17.04 46.00
N ASN A 714 16.49 16.98 46.49
CA ASN A 714 15.71 18.19 46.76
C ASN A 714 16.38 19.07 47.82
N CYS A 715 16.91 18.46 48.89
CA CYS A 715 17.62 19.21 49.96
C CYS A 715 18.88 19.86 49.41
N VAL A 716 19.71 19.16 48.63
CA VAL A 716 20.92 19.71 47.99
C VAL A 716 20.57 20.89 47.08
N TYR A 717 19.57 20.72 46.24
CA TYR A 717 19.12 21.75 45.30
C TYR A 717 18.59 22.99 46.04
N ASN A 718 17.71 22.80 47.01
CA ASN A 718 17.17 23.92 47.81
C ASN A 718 18.23 24.62 48.68
N ALA A 719 19.16 23.89 49.28
CA ALA A 719 20.26 24.48 50.05
C ALA A 719 21.14 25.38 49.18
N ALA A 720 21.41 24.99 47.94
CA ALA A 720 22.16 25.82 46.99
C ALA A 720 21.45 27.14 46.66
N PHE A 721 20.11 27.10 46.43
CA PHE A 721 19.31 28.30 46.19
C PHE A 721 19.19 29.20 47.44
N LEU A 722 19.04 28.60 48.61
CA LEU A 722 19.03 29.35 49.88
C LEU A 722 20.35 30.10 50.07
N ALA A 723 21.47 29.43 49.82
CA ALA A 723 22.79 30.06 49.91
C ALA A 723 22.98 31.20 48.88
N ALA A 724 22.53 30.98 47.65
CA ALA A 724 22.61 32.00 46.59
C ALA A 724 21.72 33.21 46.86
N ALA A 725 20.61 33.06 47.58
CA ALA A 725 19.70 34.14 47.93
C ALA A 725 20.16 35.00 49.10
N GLU A 726 21.09 34.50 49.92
CA GLU A 726 21.69 35.33 50.98
C GLU A 726 22.67 36.37 50.40
N ASN A 727 22.71 37.55 50.98
CA ASN A 727 23.63 38.61 50.60
C ASN A 727 25.05 38.09 50.61
N ASN A 728 25.75 38.06 49.49
CA ASN A 728 27.08 37.51 49.23
C ASN A 728 27.23 35.99 49.46
N GLY A 729 26.24 35.18 49.11
CA GLY A 729 26.27 33.71 49.21
C GLY A 729 27.41 33.05 48.44
N GLU A 730 28.63 33.20 48.93
CA GLU A 730 29.83 32.59 48.31
C GLU A 730 29.93 31.10 48.61
N LYS A 731 29.36 30.61 49.72
CA LYS A 731 29.46 29.23 50.18
C LYS A 731 28.13 28.72 50.70
N VAL A 732 27.89 27.40 50.49
CA VAL A 732 26.73 26.68 51.05
C VAL A 732 27.12 26.22 52.46
N HIS A 733 26.45 26.73 53.50
CA HIS A 733 26.66 26.44 54.89
C HIS A 733 25.68 25.36 55.41
N MET A 734 25.99 24.75 56.56
CA MET A 734 25.15 23.77 57.22
C MET A 734 23.71 24.28 57.46
N LYS A 735 23.55 25.55 57.82
CA LYS A 735 22.23 26.18 58.00
C LYS A 735 21.29 26.03 56.79
N HIS A 736 21.83 26.13 55.56
CA HIS A 736 21.04 26.02 54.34
C HIS A 736 20.53 24.60 54.13
N TYR A 737 21.34 23.59 54.42
CA TYR A 737 20.92 22.19 54.40
C TYR A 737 19.84 21.92 55.44
N LEU A 738 20.00 22.39 56.69
CA LEU A 738 19.00 22.19 57.74
C LEU A 738 17.67 22.87 57.40
N GLN A 739 17.72 24.05 56.80
CA GLN A 739 16.54 24.76 56.36
C GLN A 739 15.83 24.02 55.18
N ALA A 740 16.62 23.51 54.23
CA ALA A 740 16.09 22.71 53.13
C ALA A 740 15.47 21.40 53.64
N ILE A 741 16.08 20.75 54.62
CA ILE A 741 15.56 19.56 55.29
C ILE A 741 14.22 19.86 55.98
N ARG A 742 14.14 20.98 56.67
CA ARG A 742 12.87 21.43 57.29
C ARG A 742 11.77 21.58 56.25
N TYR A 743 12.05 22.18 55.10
CA TYR A 743 11.08 22.28 54.03
C TYR A 743 10.64 20.89 53.48
N GLU A 744 11.56 19.94 53.37
CA GLU A 744 11.26 18.58 52.92
C GLU A 744 10.43 17.80 53.94
N PHE A 745 10.63 17.99 55.23
CA PHE A 745 9.79 17.43 56.31
C PHE A 745 8.36 17.97 56.22
N VAL A 746 8.18 19.31 56.10
CA VAL A 746 6.88 19.92 55.94
C VAL A 746 6.14 19.35 54.71
N LYS A 747 6.82 19.23 53.59
CA LYS A 747 6.29 18.69 52.33
C LYS A 747 5.86 17.23 52.46
N THR A 748 6.61 16.42 53.21
CA THR A 748 6.28 14.98 53.43
C THR A 748 5.35 14.74 54.60
N GLY A 749 4.84 15.76 55.27
CA GLY A 749 3.96 15.67 56.43
C GLY A 749 4.61 15.07 57.70
N LYS A 750 5.94 15.00 57.72
CA LYS A 750 6.66 14.51 58.89
C LYS A 750 6.77 15.63 59.95
N VAL A 751 6.47 15.27 61.18
CA VAL A 751 6.71 16.21 62.31
C VAL A 751 8.15 16.15 62.71
N PHE A 752 8.76 17.29 62.89
CA PHE A 752 10.14 17.42 63.35
C PHE A 752 10.18 18.17 64.67
N THR A 753 11.14 17.82 65.50
CA THR A 753 11.40 18.46 66.78
C THR A 753 12.76 19.16 66.77
N ARG A 754 12.96 20.11 67.68
CA ARG A 754 14.27 20.81 67.78
C ARG A 754 15.44 19.83 68.05
N SER A 755 15.15 18.75 68.79
CA SER A 755 16.14 17.70 69.10
C SER A 755 16.61 16.92 67.88
N ASP A 756 15.83 16.89 66.77
CA ASP A 756 16.21 16.21 65.56
C ASP A 756 17.37 16.88 64.84
N PHE A 757 17.62 18.15 65.11
CA PHE A 757 18.65 18.98 64.53
C PHE A 757 19.87 19.20 65.47
N GLU A 758 19.89 18.63 66.67
CA GLU A 758 21.09 18.74 67.56
C GLU A 758 22.25 17.94 66.98
N PRO A 759 23.52 18.51 67.01
CA PRO A 759 23.94 19.72 67.76
C PRO A 759 23.74 21.08 67.02
N TYR A 760 23.22 21.05 65.77
CA TYR A 760 23.08 22.22 64.90
C TYR A 760 21.78 23.00 65.06
N ALA A 761 20.93 22.65 66.03
CA ALA A 761 19.61 23.26 66.22
C ALA A 761 19.56 24.76 66.31
N ASN A 762 20.66 25.35 66.79
CA ASN A 762 20.82 26.81 66.91
C ASN A 762 21.00 27.55 65.58
N LEU A 763 21.29 26.83 64.48
CA LEU A 763 21.39 27.37 63.08
C LEU A 763 20.05 27.52 62.39
N LEU A 764 18.96 27.06 62.98
CA LEU A 764 17.59 27.12 62.45
C LEU A 764 16.79 28.34 62.92
N LEU A 765 17.35 29.23 63.64
CA LEU A 765 16.73 30.49 64.15
C LEU A 765 16.61 31.55 63.06
#